data_ea99d30e14f569cf062debb970f041f9
#
_entry.id   ea99d30e14f569cf062debb970f041f9
#
_cell.length_a   1.000
_cell.length_b   1.000
_cell.length_c   1.000
_cell.angle_alpha   90.00
_cell.angle_beta   90.00
_cell.angle_gamma   90.00
#
_symmetry.space_group_name_H-M   'P 1'
#
loop_
_entity.id
_entity.type
_entity.pdbx_description
1 polymer ?
#
loop_
_entity_poly.entity_id
_entity_poly.type
_entity_poly.pdbx_seq_one_letter_code
_entity_poly.pdbx_strand_id
1 'polypeptide(L)'
;MNVYGTEQIRNVVLLGHGGAGKTTVAEALALLTGVTKRMGKVPDGNTISDYDKEEIKRQFSISTTLIPLEYEGEDGPIKINLLDTPGFFDFVGEVEEAISVADAAIIVVNCKAGIEPGTERAWEMCEKYNLPRLIFVTNMDDDHASYRELVVKLETKFGRKIAPFQLPIRENEKFVGFVNVVKMGGRRFTHLSDYEECEIPDYVQKNLTIARDALIEAVAETSEEYMERYFLGEEFTQEEISTALRTHVIEGDIVPVMMGSGINCQGFKVLLQAIDKYFPSPDHFECIGVDVSTGERFTAKYNDDVSLSARVFKTIVDPFIGKYSLMKICTGTLKGDTVVYNVNKDTEEKIGKLYILRGKDQIEVQELKAGDIGAVAKLTVTQTGDTMAVRTAPIVYHKPQTSTPYTYMAYKAVNKGEDDKVSTALAKMMEEDLTLKVVNDAENRQALLYGIGDQQLDVVISKLQSRYKVDVTLSQPKFAFRETLRKKVKVQGKHKKQSGGHGQYGDVIMEFEPSGDLETPYVFEEKIFGGSVPRNYFPAVEKGLQECVLKGPVAGYPVVGLKATLLDGSYHPVDSSEMAFKMATILAFKQGFMEANPVLLEPIASLKVTVPDKFTGDVMGDLNRRRGRVLGMNSNHNGKQVIEADIPMSELFGYNTDLRSMTGGLGDYSYEFSRYEQAPGDVQKREIEARAAAKDGE
;
A
#
# COMPACT_ATOMS: atom_id res chain seq x y z
N MET A 1 -26.99 17.27 -11.03
CA MET A 1 -25.88 17.86 -10.26
C MET A 1 -25.41 19.08 -10.99
N ASN A 2 -25.18 20.19 -10.29
CA ASN A 2 -24.77 21.44 -10.90
C ASN A 2 -23.26 21.40 -11.26
N VAL A 3 -22.84 22.32 -12.16
CA VAL A 3 -21.42 22.57 -12.45
C VAL A 3 -20.95 23.64 -11.47
N TYR A 4 -19.85 23.37 -10.79
CA TYR A 4 -19.27 24.25 -9.78
C TYR A 4 -17.95 24.83 -10.26
N GLY A 5 -17.65 26.09 -9.94
CA GLY A 5 -16.33 26.69 -10.15
C GLY A 5 -15.33 26.23 -9.10
N THR A 6 -14.05 26.42 -9.37
CA THR A 6 -12.93 25.95 -8.52
C THR A 6 -13.07 26.40 -7.06
N GLU A 7 -13.49 27.65 -6.82
CA GLU A 7 -13.66 28.22 -5.47
C GLU A 7 -14.79 27.55 -4.66
N GLN A 8 -15.75 26.95 -5.36
CA GLN A 8 -16.92 26.30 -4.78
C GLN A 8 -16.70 24.81 -4.48
N ILE A 9 -15.53 24.26 -4.78
CA ILE A 9 -15.20 22.84 -4.62
C ILE A 9 -14.44 22.62 -3.31
N ARG A 10 -14.70 21.50 -2.64
CA ARG A 10 -13.94 20.99 -1.49
C ARG A 10 -13.65 19.49 -1.72
N ASN A 11 -12.41 19.11 -1.89
CA ASN A 11 -11.99 17.72 -2.02
C ASN A 11 -11.50 17.21 -0.66
N VAL A 12 -12.34 16.44 0.02
CA VAL A 12 -12.16 16.06 1.42
C VAL A 12 -12.01 14.56 1.56
N VAL A 13 -10.93 14.10 2.19
CA VAL A 13 -10.70 12.70 2.48
C VAL A 13 -10.99 12.38 3.94
N LEU A 14 -11.70 11.27 4.20
CA LEU A 14 -11.90 10.71 5.53
C LEU A 14 -10.78 9.73 5.85
N LEU A 15 -10.03 10.01 6.91
CA LEU A 15 -8.91 9.19 7.38
C LEU A 15 -9.18 8.69 8.81
N GLY A 16 -8.48 7.66 9.25
CA GLY A 16 -8.58 7.13 10.61
C GLY A 16 -8.57 5.60 10.66
N HIS A 17 -8.57 5.06 11.87
CA HIS A 17 -8.50 3.62 12.10
C HIS A 17 -9.73 2.85 11.62
N GLY A 18 -9.60 1.53 11.40
CA GLY A 18 -10.73 0.65 11.14
C GLY A 18 -11.74 0.68 12.30
N GLY A 19 -13.03 0.91 12.00
CA GLY A 19 -14.05 1.03 13.07
C GLY A 19 -14.14 2.40 13.75
N ALA A 20 -13.34 3.40 13.37
CA ALA A 20 -13.44 4.76 13.92
C ALA A 20 -14.74 5.50 13.54
N GLY A 21 -15.49 4.99 12.53
CA GLY A 21 -16.76 5.55 12.11
C GLY A 21 -16.71 6.43 10.87
N LYS A 22 -15.69 6.32 10.02
CA LYS A 22 -15.56 7.08 8.76
C LYS A 22 -16.79 6.96 7.87
N THR A 23 -17.18 5.74 7.52
CA THR A 23 -18.37 5.47 6.71
C THR A 23 -19.65 5.98 7.37
N THR A 24 -19.73 5.97 8.70
CA THR A 24 -20.84 6.56 9.46
C THR A 24 -20.88 8.09 9.30
N VAL A 25 -19.71 8.75 9.31
CA VAL A 25 -19.60 10.19 9.01
C VAL A 25 -20.06 10.46 7.59
N ALA A 26 -19.61 9.69 6.59
CA ALA A 26 -20.01 9.81 5.20
C ALA A 26 -21.53 9.67 5.01
N GLU A 27 -22.13 8.68 5.64
CA GLU A 27 -23.59 8.44 5.61
C GLU A 27 -24.39 9.59 6.24
N ALA A 28 -23.92 10.12 7.37
CA ALA A 28 -24.57 11.25 8.03
C ALA A 28 -24.52 12.53 7.18
N LEU A 29 -23.37 12.82 6.56
CA LEU A 29 -23.23 13.95 5.65
C LEU A 29 -24.10 13.76 4.38
N ALA A 30 -24.16 12.56 3.82
CA ALA A 30 -25.00 12.23 2.68
C ALA A 30 -26.49 12.37 2.99
N LEU A 31 -26.93 12.02 4.21
CA LEU A 31 -28.29 12.23 4.67
C LEU A 31 -28.62 13.72 4.79
N LEU A 32 -27.77 14.49 5.44
CA LEU A 32 -28.02 15.93 5.68
C LEU A 32 -28.00 16.78 4.42
N THR A 33 -27.27 16.37 3.41
CA THR A 33 -27.24 17.03 2.08
C THR A 33 -28.29 16.48 1.12
N GLY A 34 -29.16 15.56 1.59
CA GLY A 34 -30.25 15.01 0.78
C GLY A 34 -29.82 14.01 -0.29
N VAL A 35 -28.56 13.57 -0.29
CA VAL A 35 -28.04 12.53 -1.19
C VAL A 35 -28.73 11.20 -0.90
N THR A 36 -28.97 10.89 0.36
CA THR A 36 -29.73 9.73 0.81
C THR A 36 -30.98 10.16 1.58
N LYS A 37 -32.00 9.31 1.59
CA LYS A 37 -33.24 9.57 2.35
C LYS A 37 -33.20 8.96 3.76
N ARG A 38 -32.20 8.14 4.03
CA ARG A 38 -31.97 7.47 5.31
C ARG A 38 -30.47 7.25 5.49
N MET A 39 -30.04 7.23 6.72
CA MET A 39 -28.68 6.87 7.06
C MET A 39 -28.47 5.37 6.91
N GLY A 40 -27.51 4.95 6.10
CA GLY A 40 -27.10 3.56 5.99
C GLY A 40 -26.32 3.11 7.21
N LYS A 41 -26.20 1.80 7.40
CA LYS A 41 -25.42 1.19 8.47
C LYS A 41 -24.54 0.06 7.92
N VAL A 42 -23.30 0.03 8.29
CA VAL A 42 -22.35 -1.01 7.85
C VAL A 42 -22.83 -2.43 8.18
N PRO A 43 -23.35 -2.73 9.40
CA PRO A 43 -23.87 -4.06 9.71
C PRO A 43 -25.07 -4.48 8.86
N ASP A 44 -25.85 -3.51 8.36
CA ASP A 44 -27.03 -3.78 7.53
C ASP A 44 -26.67 -3.93 6.03
N GLY A 45 -25.40 -3.65 5.65
CA GLY A 45 -24.90 -3.73 4.28
C GLY A 45 -25.63 -2.79 3.31
N ASN A 46 -26.06 -1.62 3.77
CA ASN A 46 -26.89 -0.69 3.03
C ASN A 46 -26.34 0.74 2.96
N THR A 47 -25.04 0.91 3.20
CA THR A 47 -24.37 2.19 3.07
C THR A 47 -24.12 2.54 1.59
N ILE A 48 -23.99 3.84 1.32
CA ILE A 48 -23.63 4.34 -0.02
C ILE A 48 -22.18 4.03 -0.38
N SER A 49 -21.32 3.96 0.64
CA SER A 49 -19.87 3.77 0.50
C SER A 49 -19.52 2.32 0.26
N ASP A 50 -19.92 1.41 1.15
CA ASP A 50 -19.59 -0.01 1.12
C ASP A 50 -20.59 -0.79 0.27
N TYR A 51 -20.57 -0.60 -1.05
CA TYR A 51 -21.53 -1.23 -1.98
C TYR A 51 -20.99 -2.51 -2.63
N ASP A 52 -19.69 -2.79 -2.54
CA ASP A 52 -19.10 -4.02 -3.04
C ASP A 52 -19.57 -5.22 -2.19
N LYS A 53 -19.83 -6.35 -2.83
CA LYS A 53 -20.25 -7.58 -2.14
C LYS A 53 -19.23 -8.05 -1.09
N GLU A 54 -17.95 -7.83 -1.31
CA GLU A 54 -16.90 -8.19 -0.36
C GLU A 54 -16.91 -7.24 0.86
N GLU A 55 -17.18 -5.93 0.67
CA GLU A 55 -17.35 -4.96 1.76
C GLU A 55 -18.56 -5.30 2.61
N ILE A 56 -19.71 -5.56 1.97
CA ILE A 56 -20.95 -5.95 2.65
C ILE A 56 -20.75 -7.24 3.44
N LYS A 57 -20.13 -8.26 2.83
CA LYS A 57 -19.86 -9.55 3.48
C LYS A 57 -18.93 -9.44 4.68
N ARG A 58 -17.93 -8.57 4.60
CA ARG A 58 -16.89 -8.41 5.61
C ARG A 58 -17.20 -7.32 6.62
N GLN A 59 -18.18 -6.45 6.34
CA GLN A 59 -18.60 -5.32 7.15
C GLN A 59 -17.49 -4.29 7.39
N PHE A 60 -16.65 -4.05 6.38
CA PHE A 60 -15.66 -2.98 6.37
C PHE A 60 -15.32 -2.54 4.94
N SER A 61 -14.89 -1.28 4.80
CA SER A 61 -14.49 -0.68 3.53
C SER A 61 -13.19 -1.28 3.00
N ILE A 62 -13.16 -1.64 1.72
CA ILE A 62 -12.01 -2.20 1.02
C ILE A 62 -11.47 -1.18 0.02
N SER A 63 -12.35 -0.46 -0.66
CA SER A 63 -12.00 0.52 -1.69
C SER A 63 -12.45 1.92 -1.29
N THR A 64 -11.72 2.94 -1.78
CA THR A 64 -12.13 4.33 -1.61
C THR A 64 -13.35 4.63 -2.44
N THR A 65 -14.37 5.20 -1.81
CA THR A 65 -15.61 5.60 -2.47
C THR A 65 -15.76 7.13 -2.51
N LEU A 66 -16.05 7.66 -3.70
CA LEU A 66 -16.39 9.06 -3.90
C LEU A 66 -17.89 9.29 -3.63
N ILE A 67 -18.18 10.27 -2.77
CA ILE A 67 -19.54 10.69 -2.44
C ILE A 67 -19.63 12.22 -2.63
N PRO A 68 -20.12 12.69 -3.78
CA PRO A 68 -20.29 14.11 -4.05
C PRO A 68 -21.54 14.63 -3.30
N LEU A 69 -21.34 15.67 -2.51
CA LEU A 69 -22.37 16.34 -1.71
C LEU A 69 -22.55 17.76 -2.22
N GLU A 70 -23.80 18.21 -2.41
CA GLU A 70 -24.13 19.61 -2.67
C GLU A 70 -24.63 20.23 -1.36
N TYR A 71 -23.99 21.30 -0.91
CA TYR A 71 -24.32 21.96 0.35
C TYR A 71 -24.48 23.48 0.14
N GLU A 72 -25.54 24.03 0.72
CA GLU A 72 -25.79 25.47 0.73
C GLU A 72 -25.00 26.09 1.88
N GLY A 73 -23.83 26.66 1.56
CA GLY A 73 -22.93 27.30 2.52
C GLY A 73 -23.34 28.74 2.86
N GLU A 74 -22.53 29.41 3.72
CA GLU A 74 -22.75 30.81 4.10
C GLU A 74 -22.58 31.73 2.90
N ASP A 75 -21.60 31.49 2.01
CA ASP A 75 -21.25 32.30 0.85
C ASP A 75 -21.87 31.77 -0.48
N GLY A 76 -22.79 30.84 -0.40
CA GLY A 76 -23.45 30.21 -1.54
C GLY A 76 -23.21 28.70 -1.65
N PRO A 77 -23.71 28.08 -2.71
CA PRO A 77 -23.64 26.63 -2.86
C PRO A 77 -22.20 26.15 -3.11
N ILE A 78 -21.82 25.09 -2.39
CA ILE A 78 -20.55 24.38 -2.57
C ILE A 78 -20.78 22.92 -2.91
N LYS A 79 -19.79 22.34 -3.58
CA LYS A 79 -19.67 20.90 -3.84
C LYS A 79 -18.56 20.30 -2.99
N ILE A 80 -18.89 19.32 -2.17
CA ILE A 80 -17.90 18.55 -1.40
C ILE A 80 -17.72 17.20 -2.07
N ASN A 81 -16.57 16.93 -2.63
CA ASN A 81 -16.15 15.62 -3.09
C ASN A 81 -15.59 14.86 -1.90
N LEU A 82 -16.43 14.10 -1.20
CA LEU A 82 -16.04 13.35 -0.03
C LEU A 82 -15.48 11.99 -0.47
N LEU A 83 -14.26 11.69 -0.04
CA LEU A 83 -13.56 10.43 -0.31
C LEU A 83 -13.55 9.60 0.98
N ASP A 84 -14.45 8.61 1.06
CA ASP A 84 -14.48 7.66 2.18
C ASP A 84 -13.47 6.54 1.94
N THR A 85 -12.48 6.41 2.83
CA THR A 85 -11.34 5.51 2.67
C THR A 85 -11.38 4.31 3.60
N PRO A 86 -10.79 3.17 3.21
CA PRO A 86 -10.60 2.03 4.09
C PRO A 86 -9.78 2.39 5.34
N GLY A 87 -10.08 1.73 6.46
CA GLY A 87 -9.34 1.93 7.72
C GLY A 87 -8.32 0.84 8.03
N PHE A 88 -8.35 -0.28 7.32
CA PHE A 88 -7.40 -1.37 7.48
C PHE A 88 -6.13 -1.12 6.66
N PHE A 89 -4.98 -1.41 7.26
CA PHE A 89 -3.66 -1.17 6.66
C PHE A 89 -3.41 -1.95 5.37
N ASP A 90 -4.09 -3.07 5.20
CA ASP A 90 -3.99 -3.91 4.00
C ASP A 90 -4.46 -3.18 2.73
N PHE A 91 -5.29 -2.15 2.89
CA PHE A 91 -5.84 -1.35 1.80
C PHE A 91 -5.25 0.07 1.74
N VAL A 92 -4.02 0.24 2.22
CA VAL A 92 -3.34 1.54 2.26
C VAL A 92 -3.19 2.18 0.87
N GLY A 93 -3.05 1.40 -0.18
CA GLY A 93 -2.99 1.91 -1.56
C GLY A 93 -4.22 2.76 -1.93
N GLU A 94 -5.39 2.34 -1.51
CA GLU A 94 -6.64 3.07 -1.69
C GLU A 94 -6.65 4.43 -0.99
N VAL A 95 -6.06 4.48 0.21
CA VAL A 95 -5.90 5.72 0.98
C VAL A 95 -4.90 6.65 0.31
N GLU A 96 -3.77 6.11 -0.18
CA GLU A 96 -2.73 6.87 -0.88
C GLU A 96 -3.22 7.47 -2.20
N GLU A 97 -4.06 6.74 -2.94
CA GLU A 97 -4.73 7.27 -4.13
C GLU A 97 -5.67 8.43 -3.78
N ALA A 98 -6.51 8.27 -2.76
CA ALA A 98 -7.47 9.30 -2.32
C ALA A 98 -6.76 10.57 -1.81
N ILE A 99 -5.73 10.43 -0.99
CA ILE A 99 -4.95 11.55 -0.46
C ILE A 99 -4.29 12.35 -1.60
N SER A 100 -3.85 11.68 -2.66
CA SER A 100 -3.18 12.33 -3.78
C SER A 100 -4.05 13.39 -4.47
N VAL A 101 -5.36 13.36 -4.32
CA VAL A 101 -6.32 14.28 -4.94
C VAL A 101 -7.12 15.11 -3.94
N ALA A 102 -7.00 14.82 -2.65
CA ALA A 102 -7.65 15.59 -1.59
C ALA A 102 -6.97 16.95 -1.39
N ASP A 103 -7.76 17.94 -0.96
CA ASP A 103 -7.29 19.27 -0.59
C ASP A 103 -7.38 19.51 0.93
N ALA A 104 -8.14 18.64 1.63
CA ALA A 104 -8.21 18.62 3.08
C ALA A 104 -8.58 17.23 3.61
N ALA A 105 -8.33 16.99 4.89
CA ALA A 105 -8.62 15.72 5.54
C ALA A 105 -9.47 15.87 6.81
N ILE A 106 -10.34 14.91 7.05
CA ILE A 106 -11.02 14.72 8.32
C ILE A 106 -10.46 13.45 8.96
N ILE A 107 -9.73 13.58 10.07
CA ILE A 107 -9.24 12.43 10.83
C ILE A 107 -10.34 12.04 11.83
N VAL A 108 -10.94 10.89 11.58
CA VAL A 108 -12.04 10.37 12.42
C VAL A 108 -11.46 9.54 13.55
N VAL A 109 -11.84 9.88 14.78
CA VAL A 109 -11.34 9.25 16.01
C VAL A 109 -12.52 8.80 16.87
N ASN A 110 -12.53 7.54 17.28
CA ASN A 110 -13.53 7.04 18.23
C ASN A 110 -13.19 7.54 19.65
N CYS A 111 -14.13 8.21 20.31
CA CYS A 111 -13.90 8.83 21.62
C CYS A 111 -13.46 7.83 22.68
N LYS A 112 -14.03 6.63 22.66
CA LYS A 112 -13.72 5.57 23.63
C LYS A 112 -12.40 4.86 23.35
N ALA A 113 -12.15 4.55 22.08
CA ALA A 113 -10.91 3.87 21.67
C ALA A 113 -9.68 4.80 21.79
N GLY A 114 -9.88 6.09 21.58
CA GLY A 114 -8.81 7.08 21.65
C GLY A 114 -7.91 7.10 20.43
N ILE A 115 -6.62 7.38 20.65
CA ILE A 115 -5.62 7.39 19.58
C ILE A 115 -5.24 5.94 19.25
N GLU A 116 -5.61 5.51 18.08
CA GLU A 116 -5.31 4.18 17.54
C GLU A 116 -4.21 4.28 16.47
N PRO A 117 -3.54 3.18 16.07
CA PRO A 117 -2.50 3.20 15.06
C PRO A 117 -2.91 3.84 13.73
N GLY A 118 -4.16 3.64 13.30
CA GLY A 118 -4.69 4.30 12.10
C GLY A 118 -4.86 5.80 12.25
N THR A 119 -5.07 6.31 13.48
CA THR A 119 -5.08 7.75 13.78
C THR A 119 -3.68 8.35 13.63
N GLU A 120 -2.66 7.67 14.18
CA GLU A 120 -1.26 8.11 14.06
C GLU A 120 -0.82 8.13 12.59
N ARG A 121 -1.17 7.09 11.84
CA ARG A 121 -0.87 7.00 10.40
C ARG A 121 -1.58 8.08 9.57
N ALA A 122 -2.86 8.33 9.85
CA ALA A 122 -3.61 9.41 9.22
C ALA A 122 -2.94 10.77 9.45
N TRP A 123 -2.48 11.00 10.66
CA TRP A 123 -1.74 12.20 11.01
C TRP A 123 -0.41 12.31 10.24
N GLU A 124 0.42 11.25 10.23
CA GLU A 124 1.68 11.20 9.47
C GLU A 124 1.46 11.44 7.97
N MET A 125 0.39 10.90 7.40
CA MET A 125 0.03 11.13 6.00
C MET A 125 -0.34 12.59 5.73
N CYS A 126 -1.15 13.21 6.60
CA CYS A 126 -1.46 14.63 6.47
C CYS A 126 -0.21 15.52 6.58
N GLU A 127 0.72 15.20 7.49
CA GLU A 127 2.02 15.90 7.57
C GLU A 127 2.84 15.73 6.28
N LYS A 128 2.95 14.50 5.78
CA LYS A 128 3.71 14.19 4.56
C LYS A 128 3.20 14.96 3.32
N TYR A 129 1.89 15.11 3.21
CA TYR A 129 1.26 15.78 2.06
C TYR A 129 0.88 17.24 2.33
N ASN A 130 1.24 17.80 3.49
CA ASN A 130 0.86 19.13 3.95
C ASN A 130 -0.64 19.41 3.80
N LEU A 131 -1.47 18.41 4.15
CA LEU A 131 -2.92 18.55 4.06
C LEU A 131 -3.49 19.29 5.26
N PRO A 132 -4.26 20.37 5.05
CA PRO A 132 -5.16 20.94 6.04
C PRO A 132 -6.06 19.86 6.62
N ARG A 133 -6.28 19.88 7.93
CA ARG A 133 -7.02 18.79 8.58
C ARG A 133 -7.81 19.26 9.79
N LEU A 134 -8.86 18.52 10.10
CA LEU A 134 -9.56 18.58 11.38
C LEU A 134 -9.71 17.18 11.96
N ILE A 135 -9.90 17.08 13.26
CA ILE A 135 -10.23 15.84 13.96
C ILE A 135 -11.72 15.84 14.24
N PHE A 136 -12.41 14.78 13.83
CA PHE A 136 -13.82 14.57 14.18
C PHE A 136 -13.96 13.37 15.12
N VAL A 137 -14.37 13.65 16.34
CA VAL A 137 -14.53 12.66 17.41
C VAL A 137 -15.93 12.06 17.31
N THR A 138 -16.00 10.75 17.10
CA THR A 138 -17.24 9.98 16.99
C THR A 138 -17.60 9.29 18.30
N ASN A 139 -18.76 8.65 18.34
CA ASN A 139 -19.25 7.85 19.47
C ASN A 139 -19.35 8.64 20.78
N MET A 140 -19.77 9.91 20.68
CA MET A 140 -20.01 10.77 21.84
C MET A 140 -21.20 10.32 22.70
N ASP A 141 -22.03 9.45 22.15
CA ASP A 141 -23.18 8.80 22.82
C ASP A 141 -22.77 7.63 23.73
N ASP A 142 -21.53 7.14 23.67
CA ASP A 142 -21.04 6.09 24.57
C ASP A 142 -20.84 6.68 25.99
N ASP A 143 -21.39 6.00 27.01
CA ASP A 143 -21.34 6.43 28.40
C ASP A 143 -19.91 6.47 28.98
N HIS A 144 -18.98 5.72 28.36
CA HIS A 144 -17.56 5.69 28.75
C HIS A 144 -16.68 6.63 27.92
N ALA A 145 -17.27 7.46 27.04
CA ALA A 145 -16.53 8.40 26.22
C ALA A 145 -16.09 9.64 27.01
N SER A 146 -14.79 9.80 27.22
CA SER A 146 -14.21 10.99 27.88
C SER A 146 -13.53 11.89 26.85
N TYR A 147 -14.30 12.84 26.29
CA TYR A 147 -13.78 13.81 25.32
C TYR A 147 -12.59 14.61 25.87
N ARG A 148 -12.66 15.04 27.15
CA ARG A 148 -11.57 15.80 27.77
C ARG A 148 -10.25 15.01 27.80
N GLU A 149 -10.33 13.75 28.23
CA GLU A 149 -9.13 12.91 28.27
C GLU A 149 -8.56 12.67 26.87
N LEU A 150 -9.43 12.50 25.87
CA LEU A 150 -9.01 12.34 24.49
C LEU A 150 -8.30 13.59 23.98
N VAL A 151 -8.83 14.80 24.22
CA VAL A 151 -8.19 16.06 23.79
C VAL A 151 -6.79 16.19 24.43
N VAL A 152 -6.65 15.92 25.73
CA VAL A 152 -5.34 15.95 26.42
C VAL A 152 -4.36 14.93 25.78
N LYS A 153 -4.82 13.73 25.43
CA LYS A 153 -3.99 12.75 24.75
C LYS A 153 -3.57 13.21 23.35
N LEU A 154 -4.50 13.83 22.60
CA LEU A 154 -4.22 14.40 21.27
C LEU A 154 -3.17 15.54 21.37
N GLU A 155 -3.33 16.46 22.30
CA GLU A 155 -2.37 17.54 22.56
C GLU A 155 -0.98 17.00 22.96
N THR A 156 -0.97 16.00 23.84
CA THR A 156 0.28 15.34 24.28
C THR A 156 1.00 14.66 23.11
N LYS A 157 0.25 14.03 22.21
CA LYS A 157 0.81 13.26 21.10
C LYS A 157 1.17 14.12 19.90
N PHE A 158 0.31 15.07 19.53
CA PHE A 158 0.40 15.84 18.28
C PHE A 158 0.78 17.31 18.48
N GLY A 159 0.89 17.75 19.73
CA GLY A 159 1.35 19.09 20.06
C GLY A 159 0.23 20.13 20.22
N ARG A 160 0.65 21.38 20.48
CA ARG A 160 -0.23 22.51 20.82
C ARG A 160 -1.16 22.97 19.71
N LYS A 161 -0.95 22.52 18.47
CA LYS A 161 -1.83 22.84 17.34
C LYS A 161 -3.23 22.21 17.43
N ILE A 162 -3.44 21.27 18.35
CA ILE A 162 -4.76 20.69 18.62
C ILE A 162 -5.63 21.72 19.34
N ALA A 163 -6.74 22.13 18.71
CA ALA A 163 -7.63 23.14 19.24
C ALA A 163 -9.09 22.66 19.30
N PRO A 164 -9.69 22.47 20.48
CA PRO A 164 -11.09 22.10 20.59
C PRO A 164 -11.98 23.27 20.19
N PHE A 165 -12.69 23.18 19.06
CA PHE A 165 -13.68 24.15 18.61
C PHE A 165 -15.04 23.96 19.27
N GLN A 166 -15.22 22.81 19.93
CA GLN A 166 -16.44 22.44 20.64
C GLN A 166 -16.11 21.78 21.97
N LEU A 167 -16.93 22.03 22.96
CA LEU A 167 -16.94 21.32 24.24
C LEU A 167 -18.29 20.62 24.42
N PRO A 168 -18.36 19.36 24.90
CA PRO A 168 -19.62 18.64 25.00
C PRO A 168 -20.48 19.16 26.16
N ILE A 169 -21.80 19.22 25.92
CA ILE A 169 -22.80 19.35 26.95
C ILE A 169 -23.38 17.96 27.21
N ARG A 170 -23.29 17.51 28.48
CA ARG A 170 -23.85 16.23 28.90
C ARG A 170 -24.85 16.45 30.03
N GLU A 171 -25.99 15.76 29.92
CA GLU A 171 -27.00 15.71 31.00
C GLU A 171 -27.28 14.25 31.34
N ASN A 172 -27.13 13.89 32.60
CA ASN A 172 -27.22 12.49 33.04
C ASN A 172 -26.37 11.55 32.19
N GLU A 173 -25.11 11.94 31.93
CA GLU A 173 -24.10 11.25 31.10
C GLU A 173 -24.42 11.23 29.59
N LYS A 174 -25.62 11.59 29.17
CA LYS A 174 -26.00 11.65 27.76
C LYS A 174 -25.44 12.88 27.05
N PHE A 175 -24.93 12.70 25.86
CA PHE A 175 -24.49 13.78 24.98
C PHE A 175 -25.72 14.50 24.39
N VAL A 176 -26.01 15.73 24.85
CA VAL A 176 -27.21 16.48 24.46
C VAL A 176 -26.92 17.75 23.69
N GLY A 177 -25.68 18.19 23.62
CA GLY A 177 -25.33 19.42 22.94
C GLY A 177 -23.83 19.71 23.00
N PHE A 178 -23.46 20.90 22.62
CA PHE A 178 -22.07 21.37 22.65
C PHE A 178 -21.99 22.87 22.88
N VAL A 179 -20.90 23.34 23.46
CA VAL A 179 -20.53 24.75 23.50
C VAL A 179 -19.58 25.02 22.32
N ASN A 180 -19.92 26.02 21.51
CA ASN A 180 -19.06 26.50 20.44
C ASN A 180 -18.01 27.46 21.04
N VAL A 181 -16.74 27.06 21.04
CA VAL A 181 -15.63 27.83 21.62
C VAL A 181 -15.34 29.10 20.79
N VAL A 182 -15.49 29.01 19.45
CA VAL A 182 -15.23 30.16 18.56
C VAL A 182 -16.28 31.26 18.74
N LYS A 183 -17.57 30.89 18.85
CA LYS A 183 -18.71 31.82 18.96
C LYS A 183 -19.15 32.07 20.40
N MET A 184 -18.56 31.39 21.39
CA MET A 184 -18.90 31.49 22.84
C MET A 184 -20.39 31.28 23.09
N GLY A 185 -20.98 30.21 22.51
CA GLY A 185 -22.43 29.97 22.64
C GLY A 185 -22.75 28.50 22.86
N GLY A 186 -23.72 28.23 23.77
CA GLY A 186 -24.26 26.88 23.99
C GLY A 186 -25.24 26.48 22.89
N ARG A 187 -25.22 25.22 22.50
CA ARG A 187 -26.10 24.64 21.49
C ARG A 187 -26.63 23.29 21.98
N ARG A 188 -27.94 23.11 21.94
CA ARG A 188 -28.61 21.86 22.31
C ARG A 188 -29.21 21.22 21.06
N PHE A 189 -28.97 19.94 20.87
CA PHE A 189 -29.54 19.19 19.74
C PHE A 189 -31.05 19.05 19.89
N THR A 190 -31.77 19.22 18.77
CA THR A 190 -33.23 19.07 18.66
C THR A 190 -33.58 17.84 17.85
N HIS A 191 -33.58 17.93 16.51
CA HIS A 191 -33.90 16.83 15.62
C HIS A 191 -32.69 16.55 14.69
N LEU A 192 -32.22 15.31 14.64
CA LEU A 192 -31.01 14.95 13.93
C LEU A 192 -29.83 15.86 14.32
N SER A 193 -29.20 16.51 13.35
CA SER A 193 -28.07 17.45 13.56
C SER A 193 -28.50 18.90 13.79
N ASP A 194 -29.79 19.20 13.81
CA ASP A 194 -30.29 20.55 14.15
C ASP A 194 -30.09 20.85 15.62
N TYR A 195 -29.95 22.12 15.94
CA TYR A 195 -29.70 22.60 17.31
C TYR A 195 -30.36 23.96 17.54
N GLU A 196 -30.66 24.25 18.79
CA GLU A 196 -31.10 25.54 19.28
C GLU A 196 -30.10 26.13 20.27
N GLU A 197 -30.18 27.44 20.50
CA GLU A 197 -29.34 28.11 21.49
C GLU A 197 -29.75 27.71 22.90
N CYS A 198 -28.79 27.54 23.79
CA CYS A 198 -29.00 27.24 25.18
C CYS A 198 -27.97 27.94 26.06
N GLU A 199 -28.27 28.03 27.35
CA GLU A 199 -27.30 28.52 28.34
C GLU A 199 -26.09 27.59 28.46
N ILE A 200 -24.92 28.18 28.68
CA ILE A 200 -23.68 27.42 28.87
C ILE A 200 -23.67 26.90 30.32
N PRO A 201 -23.62 25.56 30.51
CA PRO A 201 -23.60 25.01 31.87
C PRO A 201 -22.36 25.42 32.66
N ASP A 202 -22.51 25.71 33.96
CA ASP A 202 -21.41 26.17 34.84
C ASP A 202 -20.20 25.22 34.83
N TYR A 203 -20.42 23.92 34.77
CA TYR A 203 -19.33 22.93 34.75
C TYR A 203 -18.45 22.98 33.50
N VAL A 204 -18.90 23.62 32.41
CA VAL A 204 -18.12 23.79 31.18
C VAL A 204 -17.30 25.08 31.20
N GLN A 205 -17.74 26.11 31.96
CA GLN A 205 -17.19 27.47 31.91
C GLN A 205 -15.67 27.54 32.07
N LYS A 206 -15.10 26.82 33.03
CA LYS A 206 -13.64 26.80 33.24
C LYS A 206 -12.88 26.28 32.03
N ASN A 207 -13.35 25.19 31.43
CA ASN A 207 -12.71 24.60 30.26
C ASN A 207 -12.92 25.47 29.01
N LEU A 208 -14.06 26.13 28.91
CA LEU A 208 -14.37 27.08 27.86
C LEU A 208 -13.41 28.27 27.86
N THR A 209 -13.17 28.88 29.02
CA THR A 209 -12.20 29.99 29.16
C THR A 209 -10.81 29.56 28.69
N ILE A 210 -10.31 28.42 29.20
CA ILE A 210 -8.98 27.90 28.82
C ILE A 210 -8.90 27.66 27.29
N ALA A 211 -9.90 27.00 26.71
CA ALA A 211 -9.92 26.70 25.26
C ALA A 211 -10.02 28.00 24.43
N ARG A 212 -10.82 28.97 24.89
CA ARG A 212 -10.98 30.27 24.23
C ARG A 212 -9.70 31.08 24.27
N ASP A 213 -9.04 31.17 25.42
CA ASP A 213 -7.79 31.93 25.58
C ASP A 213 -6.69 31.36 24.64
N ALA A 214 -6.52 30.04 24.61
CA ALA A 214 -5.57 29.41 23.71
C ALA A 214 -5.90 29.67 22.22
N LEU A 215 -7.18 29.72 21.85
CA LEU A 215 -7.61 30.00 20.50
C LEU A 215 -7.38 31.45 20.11
N ILE A 216 -7.59 32.41 21.03
CA ILE A 216 -7.32 33.83 20.81
C ILE A 216 -5.81 34.10 20.75
N GLU A 217 -4.99 33.40 21.53
CA GLU A 217 -3.53 33.46 21.44
C GLU A 217 -3.07 33.03 20.02
N ALA A 218 -3.60 31.91 19.51
CA ALA A 218 -3.31 31.48 18.15
C ALA A 218 -3.77 32.49 17.08
N VAL A 219 -4.95 33.12 17.26
CA VAL A 219 -5.40 34.21 16.36
C VAL A 219 -4.42 35.37 16.38
N ALA A 220 -3.89 35.73 17.55
CA ALA A 220 -2.93 36.84 17.69
C ALA A 220 -1.62 36.54 16.95
N GLU A 221 -1.18 35.28 16.88
CA GLU A 221 0.03 34.87 16.18
C GLU A 221 -0.03 35.02 14.64
N THR A 222 -1.21 35.29 14.05
CA THR A 222 -1.36 35.42 12.59
C THR A 222 -0.72 36.65 11.99
N SER A 223 -0.55 37.75 12.75
CA SER A 223 0.11 38.95 12.27
C SER A 223 0.70 39.80 13.42
N GLU A 224 1.71 40.63 13.09
CA GLU A 224 2.30 41.59 14.07
C GLU A 224 1.24 42.54 14.62
N GLU A 225 0.31 43.00 13.80
CA GLU A 225 -0.80 43.87 14.21
C GLU A 225 -1.70 43.19 15.23
N TYR A 226 -2.07 41.92 14.99
CA TYR A 226 -2.91 41.17 15.92
C TYR A 226 -2.18 40.84 17.22
N MET A 227 -0.88 40.61 17.16
CA MET A 227 -0.04 40.38 18.33
C MET A 227 0.02 41.64 19.21
N GLU A 228 0.21 42.84 18.63
CA GLU A 228 0.20 44.12 19.36
C GLU A 228 -1.15 44.37 20.02
N ARG A 229 -2.25 44.20 19.32
CA ARG A 229 -3.62 44.34 19.86
C ARG A 229 -3.91 43.39 21.01
N TYR A 230 -3.46 42.13 20.88
CA TYR A 230 -3.59 41.15 21.96
C TYR A 230 -2.87 41.57 23.25
N PHE A 231 -1.64 42.06 23.14
CA PHE A 231 -0.90 42.56 24.30
C PHE A 231 -1.48 43.85 24.87
N LEU A 232 -2.17 44.65 24.06
CA LEU A 232 -2.92 45.81 24.56
C LEU A 232 -4.26 45.45 25.21
N GLY A 233 -4.68 44.18 25.13
CA GLY A 233 -5.95 43.69 25.64
C GLY A 233 -7.17 44.09 24.79
N GLU A 234 -6.96 44.37 23.51
CA GLU A 234 -8.04 44.67 22.59
C GLU A 234 -8.76 43.37 22.14
N GLU A 235 -10.08 43.42 22.07
CA GLU A 235 -10.88 42.29 21.61
C GLU A 235 -10.87 42.20 20.08
N PHE A 236 -10.83 40.96 19.54
CA PHE A 236 -11.01 40.67 18.14
C PHE A 236 -12.49 40.48 17.80
N THR A 237 -12.90 40.94 16.63
CA THR A 237 -14.23 40.67 16.08
C THR A 237 -14.38 39.20 15.68
N GLN A 238 -15.62 38.73 15.57
CA GLN A 238 -15.88 37.34 15.15
C GLN A 238 -15.40 37.08 13.69
N GLU A 239 -15.39 38.10 12.86
CA GLU A 239 -14.91 38.02 11.47
C GLU A 239 -13.38 37.88 11.44
N GLU A 240 -12.65 38.71 12.21
CA GLU A 240 -11.19 38.62 12.36
C GLU A 240 -10.78 37.25 12.90
N ILE A 241 -11.40 36.77 13.96
CA ILE A 241 -11.17 35.44 14.52
C ILE A 241 -11.40 34.36 13.47
N SER A 242 -12.50 34.46 12.74
CA SER A 242 -12.86 33.47 11.73
C SER A 242 -11.88 33.39 10.58
N THR A 243 -11.43 34.56 10.08
CA THR A 243 -10.45 34.67 8.99
C THR A 243 -9.08 34.16 9.43
N ALA A 244 -8.61 34.55 10.63
CA ALA A 244 -7.36 34.06 11.19
C ALA A 244 -7.36 32.54 11.38
N LEU A 245 -8.43 31.99 11.97
CA LEU A 245 -8.57 30.55 12.14
C LEU A 245 -8.59 29.79 10.79
N ARG A 246 -9.26 30.36 9.76
CA ARG A 246 -9.23 29.74 8.44
C ARG A 246 -7.80 29.67 7.88
N THR A 247 -7.02 30.73 7.99
CA THR A 247 -5.62 30.78 7.57
C THR A 247 -4.80 29.72 8.28
N HIS A 248 -4.86 29.68 9.62
CA HIS A 248 -4.11 28.70 10.40
C HIS A 248 -4.53 27.23 10.19
N VAL A 249 -5.81 26.98 9.90
CA VAL A 249 -6.27 25.63 9.52
C VAL A 249 -5.71 25.22 8.17
N ILE A 250 -5.70 26.14 7.19
CA ILE A 250 -5.16 25.87 5.86
C ILE A 250 -3.64 25.66 5.92
N GLU A 251 -2.92 26.40 6.73
CA GLU A 251 -1.48 26.26 6.95
C GLU A 251 -1.10 25.05 7.81
N GLY A 252 -2.08 24.48 8.53
CA GLY A 252 -1.88 23.32 9.40
C GLY A 252 -1.32 23.66 10.78
N ASP A 253 -1.33 24.94 11.18
CA ASP A 253 -0.89 25.43 12.49
C ASP A 253 -1.94 25.20 13.56
N ILE A 254 -3.22 25.21 13.19
CA ILE A 254 -4.34 24.84 14.04
C ILE A 254 -5.05 23.63 13.45
N VAL A 255 -5.33 22.64 14.30
CA VAL A 255 -6.13 21.45 13.97
C VAL A 255 -7.39 21.46 14.82
N PRO A 256 -8.55 21.85 14.25
CA PRO A 256 -9.81 21.86 14.96
C PRO A 256 -10.20 20.47 15.45
N VAL A 257 -10.68 20.37 16.70
CA VAL A 257 -11.32 19.16 17.21
C VAL A 257 -12.80 19.41 17.35
N MET A 258 -13.59 18.61 16.63
CA MET A 258 -15.04 18.63 16.64
C MET A 258 -15.59 17.27 17.04
N MET A 259 -16.90 17.16 17.30
CA MET A 259 -17.46 15.92 17.80
C MET A 259 -18.88 15.67 17.32
N GLY A 260 -19.28 14.39 17.36
CA GLY A 260 -20.64 13.98 17.04
C GLY A 260 -20.99 12.56 17.47
N SER A 261 -22.25 12.20 17.27
CA SER A 261 -22.79 10.86 17.46
C SER A 261 -23.43 10.37 16.16
N GLY A 262 -22.90 9.29 15.60
CA GLY A 262 -23.42 8.66 14.39
C GLY A 262 -24.79 8.05 14.61
N ILE A 263 -25.03 7.41 15.76
CA ILE A 263 -26.31 6.75 16.08
C ILE A 263 -27.46 7.76 16.08
N ASN A 264 -27.22 8.95 16.63
CA ASN A 264 -28.23 10.01 16.77
C ASN A 264 -28.15 11.04 15.62
N CYS A 265 -27.23 10.90 14.68
CA CYS A 265 -26.93 11.86 13.62
C CYS A 265 -26.70 13.30 14.17
N GLN A 266 -25.97 13.43 15.29
CA GLN A 266 -25.70 14.69 15.98
C GLN A 266 -24.29 15.23 15.69
N GLY A 267 -24.18 16.55 15.50
CA GLY A 267 -22.89 17.24 15.27
C GLY A 267 -22.49 17.38 13.79
N PHE A 268 -23.11 16.70 12.86
CA PHE A 268 -22.72 16.69 11.45
C PHE A 268 -23.08 17.96 10.66
N LYS A 269 -24.16 18.67 11.05
CA LYS A 269 -24.47 19.98 10.47
C LYS A 269 -23.36 20.99 10.73
N VAL A 270 -22.81 20.96 11.95
CA VAL A 270 -21.68 21.83 12.30
C VAL A 270 -20.40 21.40 11.61
N LEU A 271 -20.22 20.11 11.34
CA LEU A 271 -19.11 19.61 10.51
C LEU A 271 -19.22 20.13 9.08
N LEU A 272 -20.42 20.11 8.43
CA LEU A 272 -20.62 20.72 7.11
C LEU A 272 -20.28 22.22 7.11
N GLN A 273 -20.71 22.96 8.12
CA GLN A 273 -20.35 24.37 8.29
C GLN A 273 -18.84 24.58 8.46
N ALA A 274 -18.16 23.67 9.16
CA ALA A 274 -16.70 23.75 9.33
C ALA A 274 -15.95 23.44 8.01
N ILE A 275 -16.42 22.48 7.22
CA ILE A 275 -15.85 22.18 5.91
C ILE A 275 -15.98 23.41 4.99
N ASP A 276 -17.17 24.02 4.92
CA ASP A 276 -17.41 25.23 4.14
C ASP A 276 -16.48 26.37 4.56
N LYS A 277 -16.38 26.62 5.86
CA LYS A 277 -15.71 27.79 6.41
C LYS A 277 -14.18 27.67 6.49
N TYR A 278 -13.65 26.52 6.88
CA TYR A 278 -12.24 26.36 7.22
C TYR A 278 -11.44 25.56 6.20
N PHE A 279 -12.07 24.76 5.35
CA PHE A 279 -11.33 23.99 4.37
C PHE A 279 -11.08 24.79 3.08
N PRO A 280 -9.89 24.66 2.49
CA PRO A 280 -9.56 25.35 1.25
C PRO A 280 -10.31 24.79 0.05
N SER A 281 -10.53 25.64 -0.94
CA SER A 281 -10.83 25.25 -2.30
C SER A 281 -9.55 24.92 -3.08
N PRO A 282 -9.63 24.20 -4.21
CA PRO A 282 -8.44 23.81 -4.97
C PRO A 282 -7.53 24.95 -5.42
N ASP A 283 -8.06 26.15 -5.63
CA ASP A 283 -7.30 27.35 -6.05
C ASP A 283 -6.26 27.84 -5.03
N HIS A 284 -6.31 27.35 -3.78
CA HIS A 284 -5.27 27.57 -2.77
C HIS A 284 -3.99 26.76 -3.06
N PHE A 285 -4.05 25.77 -3.92
CA PHE A 285 -2.95 24.86 -4.23
C PHE A 285 -2.46 25.05 -5.66
N GLU A 286 -1.30 24.47 -5.94
CA GLU A 286 -0.70 24.43 -7.26
C GLU A 286 -0.63 23.01 -7.79
N CYS A 287 -0.90 22.86 -9.08
CA CYS A 287 -0.59 21.64 -9.81
C CYS A 287 0.87 21.66 -10.22
N ILE A 288 1.64 20.69 -9.76
CA ILE A 288 3.07 20.58 -10.06
C ILE A 288 3.31 19.36 -10.94
N GLY A 289 3.94 19.57 -12.09
CA GLY A 289 4.27 18.54 -13.06
C GLY A 289 5.53 18.89 -13.85
N VAL A 290 5.69 18.22 -14.97
CA VAL A 290 6.79 18.46 -15.94
C VAL A 290 6.18 18.68 -17.32
N ASP A 291 6.56 19.76 -17.98
CA ASP A 291 6.26 19.95 -19.41
C ASP A 291 7.17 19.04 -20.23
N VAL A 292 6.58 18.09 -20.93
CA VAL A 292 7.33 17.07 -21.70
C VAL A 292 8.06 17.69 -22.90
N SER A 293 7.56 18.81 -23.44
CA SER A 293 8.17 19.48 -24.60
C SER A 293 9.48 20.19 -24.24
N THR A 294 9.57 20.75 -23.03
CA THR A 294 10.72 21.52 -22.58
C THR A 294 11.59 20.80 -21.56
N GLY A 295 11.01 19.80 -20.86
CA GLY A 295 11.62 19.12 -19.71
C GLY A 295 11.65 19.96 -18.43
N GLU A 296 11.02 21.16 -18.45
CA GLU A 296 11.00 22.07 -17.32
C GLU A 296 9.85 21.76 -16.35
N ARG A 297 10.03 22.22 -15.10
CA ARG A 297 8.98 22.12 -14.07
C ARG A 297 7.78 22.98 -14.49
N PHE A 298 6.63 22.37 -14.59
CA PHE A 298 5.34 23.01 -14.77
C PHE A 298 4.71 23.30 -13.41
N THR A 299 4.22 24.51 -13.22
CA THR A 299 3.46 24.91 -12.04
C THR A 299 2.30 25.79 -12.49
N ALA A 300 1.09 25.44 -12.12
CA ALA A 300 -0.11 26.23 -12.42
C ALA A 300 -1.10 26.15 -11.26
N LYS A 301 -1.85 27.24 -11.06
CA LYS A 301 -3.04 27.22 -10.21
C LYS A 301 -4.18 26.48 -10.92
N TYR A 302 -5.09 25.92 -10.15
CA TYR A 302 -6.34 25.39 -10.68
C TYR A 302 -7.15 26.55 -11.32
N ASN A 303 -7.31 26.50 -12.63
CA ASN A 303 -7.94 27.55 -13.42
C ASN A 303 -8.65 26.95 -14.65
N ASP A 304 -9.89 27.38 -14.89
CA ASP A 304 -10.73 26.91 -16.00
C ASP A 304 -10.35 27.48 -17.37
N ASP A 305 -9.66 28.65 -17.42
CA ASP A 305 -9.40 29.42 -18.64
C ASP A 305 -8.13 29.03 -19.39
N VAL A 306 -7.42 27.99 -18.91
CA VAL A 306 -6.17 27.50 -19.52
C VAL A 306 -6.36 26.15 -20.18
N SER A 307 -5.31 25.67 -20.86
CA SER A 307 -5.33 24.37 -21.51
C SER A 307 -5.65 23.24 -20.53
N LEU A 308 -6.47 22.29 -20.96
CA LEU A 308 -6.87 21.13 -20.17
C LEU A 308 -5.67 20.29 -19.75
N SER A 309 -5.60 19.99 -18.48
CA SER A 309 -4.83 18.88 -17.93
C SER A 309 -5.55 18.24 -16.76
N ALA A 310 -5.46 16.91 -16.65
CA ALA A 310 -6.08 16.13 -15.61
C ALA A 310 -5.20 14.95 -15.22
N ARG A 311 -5.20 14.55 -13.95
CA ARG A 311 -4.50 13.37 -13.47
C ARG A 311 -5.48 12.26 -13.12
N VAL A 312 -5.20 11.06 -13.60
CA VAL A 312 -5.96 9.86 -13.27
C VAL A 312 -5.42 9.30 -11.96
N PHE A 313 -6.24 9.27 -10.92
CA PHE A 313 -5.81 8.82 -9.61
C PHE A 313 -6.33 7.45 -9.20
N LYS A 314 -7.38 6.97 -9.88
CA LYS A 314 -8.00 5.68 -9.57
C LYS A 314 -8.64 5.05 -10.79
N THR A 315 -8.56 3.73 -10.87
CA THR A 315 -9.28 2.91 -11.85
C THR A 315 -10.28 2.01 -11.12
N ILE A 316 -11.50 1.92 -11.63
CA ILE A 316 -12.53 1.00 -11.15
C ILE A 316 -12.96 0.13 -12.33
N VAL A 317 -12.95 -1.19 -12.14
CA VAL A 317 -13.41 -2.14 -13.16
C VAL A 317 -14.82 -2.65 -12.81
N ASP A 318 -15.80 -2.19 -13.56
CA ASP A 318 -17.18 -2.65 -13.45
C ASP A 318 -17.42 -3.84 -14.39
N PRO A 319 -17.99 -4.96 -13.93
CA PRO A 319 -18.22 -6.15 -14.75
C PRO A 319 -19.13 -5.93 -15.97
N PHE A 320 -20.01 -4.92 -15.93
CA PHE A 320 -21.02 -4.67 -16.97
C PHE A 320 -20.63 -3.51 -17.90
N ILE A 321 -20.08 -2.44 -17.35
CA ILE A 321 -19.75 -1.22 -18.09
C ILE A 321 -18.32 -1.25 -18.58
N GLY A 322 -17.45 -1.95 -17.86
CA GLY A 322 -16.03 -2.02 -18.09
C GLY A 322 -15.25 -1.12 -17.15
N LYS A 323 -14.29 -0.40 -17.67
CA LYS A 323 -13.34 0.41 -16.90
C LYS A 323 -13.81 1.85 -16.75
N TYR A 324 -13.75 2.38 -15.53
CA TYR A 324 -13.81 3.80 -15.22
C TYR A 324 -12.44 4.31 -14.81
N SER A 325 -12.02 5.43 -15.39
CA SER A 325 -10.85 6.19 -14.95
C SER A 325 -11.31 7.43 -14.21
N LEU A 326 -11.07 7.47 -12.89
CA LEU A 326 -11.37 8.62 -12.05
C LEU A 326 -10.22 9.61 -12.14
N MET A 327 -10.54 10.87 -12.34
CA MET A 327 -9.53 11.91 -12.51
C MET A 327 -9.92 13.20 -11.80
N LYS A 328 -8.90 13.93 -11.33
CA LYS A 328 -9.01 15.30 -10.87
C LYS A 328 -8.56 16.21 -12.00
N ILE A 329 -9.40 17.18 -12.35
CA ILE A 329 -9.04 18.19 -13.35
C ILE A 329 -8.08 19.18 -12.71
N CYS A 330 -6.88 19.35 -13.27
CA CYS A 330 -5.89 20.24 -12.74
C CYS A 330 -6.00 21.64 -13.35
N THR A 331 -6.12 21.73 -14.68
CA THR A 331 -6.32 22.98 -15.39
C THR A 331 -7.35 22.81 -16.51
N GLY A 332 -7.98 23.90 -16.89
CA GLY A 332 -8.97 23.91 -17.97
C GLY A 332 -10.28 23.21 -17.59
N THR A 333 -11.05 22.91 -18.61
CA THR A 333 -12.37 22.25 -18.49
C THR A 333 -12.40 21.01 -19.36
N LEU A 334 -12.72 19.87 -18.76
CA LEU A 334 -12.95 18.61 -19.49
C LEU A 334 -14.40 18.54 -19.93
N LYS A 335 -14.64 18.34 -21.22
CA LYS A 335 -15.98 18.22 -21.82
C LYS A 335 -16.22 16.83 -22.39
N GLY A 336 -17.47 16.39 -22.39
CA GLY A 336 -17.89 15.20 -23.10
C GLY A 336 -17.68 15.33 -24.63
N ASP A 337 -17.62 14.18 -25.31
CA ASP A 337 -17.43 14.06 -26.77
C ASP A 337 -16.17 14.77 -27.32
N THR A 338 -15.11 14.90 -26.50
CA THR A 338 -13.82 15.49 -26.88
C THR A 338 -12.73 14.41 -27.02
N VAL A 339 -11.62 14.81 -27.65
CA VAL A 339 -10.40 13.98 -27.73
C VAL A 339 -9.39 14.56 -26.75
N VAL A 340 -8.79 13.70 -25.93
CA VAL A 340 -7.72 14.04 -25.00
C VAL A 340 -6.47 13.23 -25.32
N TYR A 341 -5.32 13.75 -24.97
CA TYR A 341 -4.03 13.12 -25.17
C TYR A 341 -3.51 12.53 -23.86
N ASN A 342 -3.34 11.22 -23.82
CA ASN A 342 -2.64 10.54 -22.74
C ASN A 342 -1.13 10.74 -22.92
N VAL A 343 -0.55 11.61 -22.12
CA VAL A 343 0.85 12.03 -22.26
C VAL A 343 1.81 10.88 -21.94
N ASN A 344 1.47 10.02 -20.96
CA ASN A 344 2.32 8.91 -20.54
C ASN A 344 2.37 7.77 -21.56
N LYS A 345 1.33 7.64 -22.38
CA LYS A 345 1.18 6.56 -23.38
C LYS A 345 1.37 7.05 -24.81
N ASP A 346 1.61 8.36 -25.04
CA ASP A 346 1.70 9.00 -26.36
C ASP A 346 0.52 8.61 -27.26
N THR A 347 -0.70 8.69 -26.75
CA THR A 347 -1.90 8.20 -27.45
C THR A 347 -3.08 9.13 -27.21
N GLU A 348 -3.87 9.38 -28.26
CA GLU A 348 -5.13 10.10 -28.16
C GLU A 348 -6.26 9.13 -27.82
N GLU A 349 -7.11 9.51 -26.87
CA GLU A 349 -8.32 8.77 -26.52
C GLU A 349 -9.54 9.67 -26.62
N LYS A 350 -10.63 9.12 -27.12
CA LYS A 350 -11.91 9.82 -27.20
C LYS A 350 -12.64 9.71 -25.87
N ILE A 351 -12.92 10.87 -25.26
CA ILE A 351 -13.84 10.97 -24.15
C ILE A 351 -15.27 10.87 -24.72
N GLY A 352 -16.03 9.90 -24.23
CA GLY A 352 -17.46 9.86 -24.50
C GLY A 352 -18.22 10.72 -23.49
N LYS A 353 -19.01 10.04 -22.64
CA LYS A 353 -19.74 10.68 -21.55
C LYS A 353 -18.86 10.88 -20.33
N LEU A 354 -19.10 11.97 -19.62
CA LEU A 354 -18.51 12.25 -18.32
C LEU A 354 -19.47 11.85 -17.20
N TYR A 355 -18.92 11.34 -16.11
CA TYR A 355 -19.69 10.93 -14.96
C TYR A 355 -19.13 11.50 -13.68
N ILE A 356 -19.99 11.74 -12.72
CA ILE A 356 -19.64 11.84 -11.32
C ILE A 356 -20.14 10.56 -10.66
N LEU A 357 -19.25 9.81 -10.03
CA LEU A 357 -19.63 8.60 -9.31
C LEU A 357 -20.14 8.97 -7.92
N ARG A 358 -21.20 8.30 -7.51
CA ARG A 358 -21.81 8.43 -6.18
C ARG A 358 -22.02 7.02 -5.63
N GLY A 359 -21.00 6.50 -4.94
CA GLY A 359 -20.99 5.07 -4.63
C GLY A 359 -21.11 4.25 -5.92
N LYS A 360 -22.15 3.42 -6.03
CA LYS A 360 -22.45 2.65 -7.25
C LYS A 360 -23.18 3.43 -8.35
N ASP A 361 -23.75 4.59 -8.02
CA ASP A 361 -24.56 5.36 -8.96
C ASP A 361 -23.69 6.24 -9.85
N GLN A 362 -24.11 6.46 -11.08
CA GLN A 362 -23.42 7.27 -12.08
C GLN A 362 -24.30 8.45 -12.47
N ILE A 363 -23.79 9.64 -12.28
CA ILE A 363 -24.48 10.89 -12.63
C ILE A 363 -23.77 11.45 -13.87
N GLU A 364 -24.47 11.46 -15.02
CA GLU A 364 -23.92 12.05 -16.25
C GLU A 364 -23.83 13.57 -16.12
N VAL A 365 -22.69 14.14 -16.51
CA VAL A 365 -22.44 15.58 -16.53
C VAL A 365 -21.88 16.00 -17.88
N GLN A 366 -22.04 17.28 -18.24
CA GLN A 366 -21.58 17.80 -19.54
C GLN A 366 -20.10 18.19 -19.51
N GLU A 367 -19.66 18.73 -18.38
CA GLU A 367 -18.30 19.20 -18.18
C GLU A 367 -17.85 19.06 -16.74
N LEU A 368 -16.53 19.04 -16.54
CA LEU A 368 -15.84 19.07 -15.26
C LEU A 368 -14.81 20.19 -15.30
N LYS A 369 -14.83 21.09 -14.31
CA LYS A 369 -13.95 22.22 -14.18
C LYS A 369 -12.70 21.93 -13.38
N ALA A 370 -11.70 22.81 -13.44
CA ALA A 370 -10.48 22.72 -12.67
C ALA A 370 -10.77 22.56 -11.15
N GLY A 371 -10.10 21.62 -10.52
CA GLY A 371 -10.33 21.25 -9.12
C GLY A 371 -11.37 20.14 -8.91
N ASP A 372 -12.26 19.88 -9.87
CA ASP A 372 -13.31 18.89 -9.71
C ASP A 372 -12.82 17.46 -9.96
N ILE A 373 -13.54 16.50 -9.39
CA ILE A 373 -13.30 15.07 -9.54
C ILE A 373 -14.45 14.43 -10.31
N GLY A 374 -14.12 13.69 -11.36
CA GLY A 374 -15.07 12.94 -12.14
C GLY A 374 -14.50 11.67 -12.73
N ALA A 375 -15.29 10.99 -13.53
CA ALA A 375 -14.93 9.70 -14.11
C ALA A 375 -15.24 9.65 -15.62
N VAL A 376 -14.39 8.98 -16.36
CA VAL A 376 -14.57 8.65 -17.77
C VAL A 376 -14.63 7.15 -17.92
N ALA A 377 -15.65 6.66 -18.64
CA ALA A 377 -15.80 5.24 -18.93
C ALA A 377 -15.09 4.83 -20.21
N LYS A 378 -14.60 3.58 -20.24
CA LYS A 378 -14.15 2.88 -21.44
C LYS A 378 -12.88 3.44 -22.10
N LEU A 379 -12.03 4.14 -21.35
CA LEU A 379 -10.67 4.43 -21.81
C LEU A 379 -9.89 3.12 -21.93
N THR A 380 -9.18 2.94 -23.03
CA THR A 380 -8.58 1.63 -23.37
C THR A 380 -7.15 1.49 -22.89
N VAL A 381 -6.34 2.56 -23.02
CA VAL A 381 -4.92 2.54 -22.67
C VAL A 381 -4.61 3.28 -21.36
N THR A 382 -5.48 4.18 -20.94
CA THR A 382 -5.29 4.99 -19.73
C THR A 382 -5.30 4.14 -18.47
N GLN A 383 -4.34 4.39 -17.59
CA GLN A 383 -4.15 3.70 -16.30
C GLN A 383 -4.06 4.72 -15.16
N THR A 384 -4.21 4.23 -13.93
CA THR A 384 -3.97 5.04 -12.71
C THR A 384 -2.55 5.61 -12.72
N GLY A 385 -2.44 6.91 -12.47
CA GLY A 385 -1.18 7.67 -12.52
C GLY A 385 -0.87 8.30 -13.89
N ASP A 386 -1.69 8.07 -14.92
CA ASP A 386 -1.52 8.75 -16.21
C ASP A 386 -2.06 10.18 -16.15
N THR A 387 -1.50 11.03 -17.01
CA THR A 387 -1.94 12.41 -17.20
C THR A 387 -2.64 12.56 -18.54
N MET A 388 -3.83 13.14 -18.51
CA MET A 388 -4.59 13.51 -19.69
C MET A 388 -4.43 15.00 -19.92
N ALA A 389 -4.05 15.40 -21.12
CA ALA A 389 -3.80 16.80 -21.48
C ALA A 389 -4.24 17.10 -22.91
N VAL A 390 -4.01 18.31 -23.41
CA VAL A 390 -4.05 18.61 -24.83
C VAL A 390 -2.69 18.36 -25.45
N ARG A 391 -2.66 17.90 -26.69
CA ARG A 391 -1.39 17.55 -27.38
C ARG A 391 -0.44 18.75 -27.57
N THR A 392 -0.98 19.95 -27.60
CA THR A 392 -0.22 21.19 -27.73
C THR A 392 0.43 21.70 -26.43
N ALA A 393 0.02 21.14 -25.28
CA ALA A 393 0.58 21.45 -23.96
C ALA A 393 0.71 20.13 -23.16
N PRO A 394 1.67 19.27 -23.49
CA PRO A 394 1.81 17.94 -22.88
C PRO A 394 2.51 18.06 -21.52
N ILE A 395 1.77 17.90 -20.47
CA ILE A 395 2.23 17.93 -19.08
C ILE A 395 2.12 16.54 -18.47
N VAL A 396 3.10 16.14 -17.66
CA VAL A 396 3.04 14.91 -16.85
C VAL A 396 3.04 15.27 -15.37
N TYR A 397 2.03 14.82 -14.65
CA TYR A 397 1.96 14.90 -13.19
C TYR A 397 2.63 13.70 -12.53
N HIS A 398 3.10 13.90 -11.31
CA HIS A 398 3.63 12.78 -10.53
C HIS A 398 2.54 11.75 -10.25
N LYS A 399 2.90 10.49 -10.43
CA LYS A 399 2.02 9.37 -10.07
C LYS A 399 1.77 9.34 -8.56
N PRO A 400 0.61 8.86 -8.11
CA PRO A 400 0.40 8.57 -6.70
C PRO A 400 1.53 7.65 -6.19
N GLN A 401 2.10 8.01 -5.04
CA GLN A 401 3.10 7.16 -4.39
C GLN A 401 2.35 6.08 -3.62
N THR A 402 2.36 4.88 -4.14
CA THR A 402 1.74 3.72 -3.49
C THR A 402 2.77 2.90 -2.76
N SER A 403 2.37 2.32 -1.64
CA SER A 403 3.19 1.41 -0.84
C SER A 403 3.60 0.19 -1.65
N THR A 404 4.85 -0.24 -1.50
CA THR A 404 5.36 -1.44 -2.18
C THR A 404 4.80 -2.69 -1.52
N PRO A 405 4.26 -3.65 -2.29
CA PRO A 405 3.79 -4.92 -1.73
C PRO A 405 4.96 -5.78 -1.25
N TYR A 406 4.87 -6.29 -0.03
CA TYR A 406 5.92 -7.09 0.62
C TYR A 406 5.44 -8.44 1.17
N THR A 407 4.13 -8.62 1.31
CA THR A 407 3.53 -9.92 1.64
C THR A 407 3.24 -10.69 0.36
N TYR A 408 3.57 -11.97 0.29
CA TYR A 408 3.32 -12.77 -0.90
C TYR A 408 2.99 -14.21 -0.59
N MET A 409 2.20 -14.81 -1.48
CA MET A 409 1.81 -16.22 -1.46
C MET A 409 2.00 -16.83 -2.84
N ALA A 410 2.33 -18.10 -2.88
CA ALA A 410 2.25 -18.86 -4.14
C ALA A 410 0.77 -19.14 -4.43
N TYR A 411 0.37 -18.97 -5.68
CA TYR A 411 -1.01 -19.26 -6.10
C TYR A 411 -1.06 -20.26 -7.25
N LYS A 412 -2.17 -20.98 -7.33
CA LYS A 412 -2.43 -21.95 -8.40
C LYS A 412 -3.93 -22.00 -8.71
N ALA A 413 -4.26 -22.09 -9.99
CA ALA A 413 -5.64 -22.41 -10.39
C ALA A 413 -6.05 -23.78 -9.86
N VAL A 414 -7.27 -23.89 -9.33
CA VAL A 414 -7.82 -25.19 -8.86
C VAL A 414 -8.10 -26.09 -10.05
N ASN A 415 -8.69 -25.56 -11.10
CA ASN A 415 -9.06 -26.30 -12.30
C ASN A 415 -7.94 -26.25 -13.35
N LYS A 416 -7.57 -27.40 -13.90
CA LYS A 416 -6.56 -27.48 -14.97
C LYS A 416 -7.02 -26.68 -16.21
N GLY A 417 -6.11 -25.86 -16.75
CA GLY A 417 -6.37 -25.06 -17.97
C GLY A 417 -7.07 -23.72 -17.72
N GLU A 418 -7.26 -23.30 -16.47
CA GLU A 418 -7.77 -21.97 -16.13
C GLU A 418 -6.68 -20.93 -15.84
N ASP A 419 -5.40 -21.29 -15.96
CA ASP A 419 -4.27 -20.40 -15.65
C ASP A 419 -4.30 -19.09 -16.45
N ASP A 420 -4.68 -19.12 -17.72
CA ASP A 420 -4.82 -17.91 -18.57
C ASP A 420 -5.98 -17.01 -18.10
N LYS A 421 -7.08 -17.61 -17.65
CA LYS A 421 -8.22 -16.84 -17.08
C LYS A 421 -7.83 -16.19 -15.77
N VAL A 422 -7.11 -16.92 -14.90
CA VAL A 422 -6.59 -16.37 -13.63
C VAL A 422 -5.64 -15.23 -13.90
N SER A 423 -4.69 -15.39 -14.82
CA SER A 423 -3.72 -14.36 -15.20
C SER A 423 -4.42 -13.11 -15.74
N THR A 424 -5.43 -13.28 -16.60
CA THR A 424 -6.23 -12.17 -17.15
C THR A 424 -7.02 -11.44 -16.04
N ALA A 425 -7.60 -12.19 -15.11
CA ALA A 425 -8.35 -11.62 -14.00
C ALA A 425 -7.43 -10.84 -13.05
N LEU A 426 -6.28 -11.41 -12.68
CA LEU A 426 -5.28 -10.74 -11.85
C LEU A 426 -4.73 -9.47 -12.53
N ALA A 427 -4.49 -9.49 -13.84
CA ALA A 427 -4.06 -8.30 -14.58
C ALA A 427 -5.08 -7.15 -14.44
N LYS A 428 -6.38 -7.43 -14.55
CA LYS A 428 -7.44 -6.43 -14.33
C LYS A 428 -7.49 -5.94 -12.89
N MET A 429 -7.26 -6.81 -11.91
CA MET A 429 -7.23 -6.41 -10.50
C MET A 429 -6.01 -5.54 -10.18
N MET A 430 -4.86 -5.77 -10.84
CA MET A 430 -3.68 -4.91 -10.74
C MET A 430 -3.87 -3.54 -11.40
N GLU A 431 -4.85 -3.38 -12.31
CA GLU A 431 -5.24 -2.07 -12.80
C GLU A 431 -6.08 -1.28 -11.78
N GLU A 432 -6.86 -1.98 -10.94
CA GLU A 432 -7.63 -1.38 -9.85
C GLU A 432 -6.77 -1.06 -8.63
N ASP A 433 -5.86 -1.97 -8.26
CA ASP A 433 -5.04 -1.88 -7.04
C ASP A 433 -3.55 -1.95 -7.42
N LEU A 434 -2.88 -0.81 -7.35
CA LEU A 434 -1.47 -0.65 -7.68
C LEU A 434 -0.53 -1.32 -6.68
N THR A 435 -1.04 -1.75 -5.53
CA THR A 435 -0.27 -2.48 -4.50
C THR A 435 -0.30 -4.00 -4.70
N LEU A 436 -0.96 -4.49 -5.75
CA LEU A 436 -0.90 -5.88 -6.17
C LEU A 436 0.20 -6.09 -7.21
N LYS A 437 0.89 -7.21 -7.12
CA LYS A 437 1.91 -7.61 -8.11
C LYS A 437 1.92 -9.12 -8.30
N VAL A 438 2.07 -9.56 -9.54
CA VAL A 438 2.28 -10.98 -9.88
C VAL A 438 3.69 -11.18 -10.39
N VAL A 439 4.36 -12.22 -9.89
CA VAL A 439 5.71 -12.61 -10.30
C VAL A 439 5.73 -14.10 -10.65
N ASN A 440 6.20 -14.43 -11.84
CA ASN A 440 6.46 -15.80 -12.22
C ASN A 440 7.88 -16.19 -11.81
N ASP A 441 7.97 -17.04 -10.81
CA ASP A 441 9.23 -17.62 -10.34
C ASP A 441 9.53 -18.91 -11.12
N ALA A 442 10.29 -18.74 -12.19
CA ALA A 442 10.65 -19.84 -13.10
C ALA A 442 11.54 -20.89 -12.41
N GLU A 443 12.36 -20.48 -11.46
CA GLU A 443 13.29 -21.36 -10.75
C GLU A 443 12.55 -22.38 -9.88
N ASN A 444 11.55 -21.94 -9.11
CA ASN A 444 10.75 -22.81 -8.28
C ASN A 444 9.45 -23.28 -8.96
N ARG A 445 9.24 -22.91 -10.23
CA ARG A 445 8.05 -23.22 -11.01
C ARG A 445 6.76 -22.90 -10.28
N GLN A 446 6.67 -21.66 -9.80
CA GLN A 446 5.52 -21.14 -9.07
C GLN A 446 5.16 -19.73 -9.53
N ALA A 447 3.92 -19.36 -9.40
CA ALA A 447 3.45 -18.00 -9.56
C ALA A 447 3.19 -17.40 -8.17
N LEU A 448 3.68 -16.19 -7.95
CA LEU A 448 3.59 -15.48 -6.68
C LEU A 448 2.66 -14.28 -6.82
N LEU A 449 1.73 -14.15 -5.89
CA LEU A 449 0.85 -12.99 -5.74
C LEU A 449 1.34 -12.18 -4.55
N TYR A 450 1.75 -10.95 -4.80
CA TYR A 450 2.19 -9.98 -3.81
C TYR A 450 1.07 -8.99 -3.48
N GLY A 451 1.03 -8.58 -2.21
CA GLY A 451 0.13 -7.55 -1.67
C GLY A 451 0.70 -6.92 -0.40
N ILE A 452 -0.07 -6.04 0.20
CA ILE A 452 0.30 -5.33 1.44
C ILE A 452 0.05 -6.20 2.67
N GLY A 453 -0.93 -7.11 2.63
CA GLY A 453 -1.24 -7.95 3.77
C GLY A 453 -2.17 -9.12 3.43
N ASP A 454 -2.35 -10.00 4.41
CA ASP A 454 -3.08 -11.26 4.23
C ASP A 454 -4.56 -11.04 3.93
N GLN A 455 -5.18 -10.00 4.54
CA GLN A 455 -6.58 -9.67 4.27
C GLN A 455 -6.80 -9.19 2.83
N GLN A 456 -5.86 -8.42 2.28
CA GLN A 456 -5.92 -8.00 0.88
C GLN A 456 -5.84 -9.22 -0.05
N LEU A 457 -4.89 -10.14 0.18
CA LEU A 457 -4.76 -11.36 -0.63
C LEU A 457 -6.03 -12.23 -0.55
N ASP A 458 -6.63 -12.36 0.62
CA ASP A 458 -7.89 -13.08 0.80
C ASP A 458 -9.06 -12.43 0.06
N VAL A 459 -9.14 -11.10 0.06
CA VAL A 459 -10.11 -10.35 -0.77
C VAL A 459 -9.88 -10.59 -2.25
N VAL A 460 -8.63 -10.61 -2.72
CA VAL A 460 -8.28 -10.90 -4.12
C VAL A 460 -8.82 -12.27 -4.53
N ILE A 461 -8.58 -13.32 -3.72
CA ILE A 461 -9.08 -14.67 -3.99
C ILE A 461 -10.61 -14.70 -4.03
N SER A 462 -11.26 -14.04 -3.07
CA SER A 462 -12.74 -13.97 -3.04
C SER A 462 -13.30 -13.23 -4.26
N LYS A 463 -12.67 -12.15 -4.71
CA LYS A 463 -13.04 -11.43 -5.95
C LYS A 463 -12.79 -12.26 -7.21
N LEU A 464 -11.71 -13.05 -7.29
CA LEU A 464 -11.46 -13.98 -8.39
C LEU A 464 -12.62 -14.97 -8.55
N GLN A 465 -13.09 -15.54 -7.45
CA GLN A 465 -14.23 -16.45 -7.46
C GLN A 465 -15.55 -15.73 -7.77
N SER A 466 -15.85 -14.62 -7.05
CA SER A 466 -17.15 -13.96 -7.13
C SER A 466 -17.36 -13.21 -8.45
N ARG A 467 -16.35 -12.45 -8.94
CA ARG A 467 -16.43 -11.62 -10.15
C ARG A 467 -16.01 -12.35 -11.41
N TYR A 468 -14.90 -13.11 -11.35
CA TYR A 468 -14.26 -13.71 -12.53
C TYR A 468 -14.57 -15.20 -12.70
N LYS A 469 -15.22 -15.84 -11.72
CA LYS A 469 -15.62 -17.27 -11.74
C LYS A 469 -14.42 -18.21 -11.93
N VAL A 470 -13.31 -17.90 -11.30
CA VAL A 470 -12.11 -18.75 -11.25
C VAL A 470 -11.74 -19.03 -9.81
N ASP A 471 -11.43 -20.28 -9.52
CA ASP A 471 -11.02 -20.74 -8.20
C ASP A 471 -9.49 -20.84 -8.13
N VAL A 472 -8.91 -20.22 -7.10
CA VAL A 472 -7.47 -20.18 -6.86
C VAL A 472 -7.16 -20.58 -5.45
N THR A 473 -6.12 -21.39 -5.27
CA THR A 473 -5.58 -21.74 -3.95
C THR A 473 -4.29 -20.97 -3.70
N LEU A 474 -4.14 -20.47 -2.46
CA LEU A 474 -2.89 -19.91 -1.95
C LEU A 474 -2.12 -20.98 -1.18
N SER A 475 -0.81 -20.96 -1.30
CA SER A 475 0.09 -21.84 -0.56
C SER A 475 1.37 -21.11 -0.16
N GLN A 476 2.11 -21.71 0.78
CA GLN A 476 3.41 -21.17 1.17
C GLN A 476 4.35 -21.19 -0.05
N PRO A 477 5.08 -20.09 -0.29
CA PRO A 477 6.07 -20.02 -1.37
C PRO A 477 7.21 -21.02 -1.16
N LYS A 478 7.73 -21.55 -2.25
CA LYS A 478 8.98 -22.31 -2.24
C LYS A 478 10.15 -21.35 -2.34
N PHE A 479 11.22 -21.65 -1.62
CA PHE A 479 12.43 -20.86 -1.64
C PHE A 479 13.51 -21.54 -2.49
N ALA A 480 14.31 -20.73 -3.18
CA ALA A 480 15.39 -21.21 -4.03
C ALA A 480 16.61 -21.57 -3.19
N PHE A 481 16.73 -22.81 -2.74
CA PHE A 481 17.94 -23.32 -2.11
C PHE A 481 19.03 -23.55 -3.16
N ARG A 482 20.27 -23.76 -2.70
CA ARG A 482 21.40 -24.19 -3.51
C ARG A 482 22.04 -25.42 -2.88
N GLU A 483 22.76 -26.21 -3.69
CA GLU A 483 23.59 -27.30 -3.22
C GLU A 483 25.06 -26.92 -3.34
N THR A 484 25.88 -27.29 -2.37
CA THR A 484 27.34 -27.16 -2.45
C THR A 484 28.01 -28.29 -1.73
N LEU A 485 29.32 -28.42 -1.90
CA LEU A 485 30.11 -29.45 -1.26
C LEU A 485 31.13 -28.85 -0.28
N ARG A 486 31.57 -29.66 0.70
CA ARG A 486 32.46 -29.19 1.78
C ARG A 486 33.84 -29.83 1.81
N LYS A 487 34.00 -30.94 1.08
CA LYS A 487 35.25 -31.69 1.08
C LYS A 487 35.74 -31.87 -0.35
N LYS A 488 37.05 -31.95 -0.46
CA LYS A 488 37.74 -32.36 -1.67
C LYS A 488 37.67 -33.86 -1.79
N VAL A 489 37.30 -34.37 -2.95
CA VAL A 489 37.21 -35.79 -3.28
C VAL A 489 37.72 -36.06 -4.69
N LYS A 490 38.26 -37.26 -4.86
CA LYS A 490 38.71 -37.75 -6.18
C LYS A 490 37.96 -39.02 -6.49
N VAL A 491 37.26 -39.05 -7.63
CA VAL A 491 36.42 -40.16 -8.03
C VAL A 491 36.61 -40.51 -9.50
N GLN A 492 36.32 -41.78 -9.83
CA GLN A 492 36.32 -42.27 -11.20
C GLN A 492 34.90 -42.45 -11.68
N GLY A 493 34.57 -41.84 -12.82
CA GLY A 493 33.31 -42.09 -13.56
C GLY A 493 33.56 -42.89 -14.79
N LYS A 494 32.99 -44.09 -14.85
CA LYS A 494 33.22 -45.01 -16.00
C LYS A 494 31.90 -45.39 -16.64
N HIS A 495 31.71 -44.95 -17.88
CA HIS A 495 30.58 -45.39 -18.71
C HIS A 495 31.04 -46.44 -19.71
N LYS A 496 30.60 -47.67 -19.52
CA LYS A 496 30.84 -48.76 -20.43
C LYS A 496 29.54 -49.47 -20.73
N LYS A 497 29.11 -49.43 -22.00
CA LYS A 497 27.89 -50.11 -22.43
C LYS A 497 28.18 -50.82 -23.77
N GLN A 498 27.81 -52.08 -23.83
CA GLN A 498 27.98 -52.91 -25.00
C GLN A 498 26.68 -53.63 -25.33
N SER A 499 26.01 -53.24 -26.38
CA SER A 499 24.67 -53.77 -26.75
C SER A 499 24.64 -54.03 -28.28
N GLY A 500 25.58 -54.91 -28.78
CA GLY A 500 25.64 -55.31 -30.17
C GLY A 500 26.16 -54.20 -31.11
N GLY A 501 27.19 -54.44 -31.92
CA GLY A 501 27.82 -53.45 -32.77
C GLY A 501 28.84 -52.56 -32.04
N HIS A 502 28.91 -51.28 -32.37
CA HIS A 502 29.79 -50.31 -31.65
C HIS A 502 29.38 -50.15 -30.20
N GLY A 503 30.36 -50.34 -29.27
CA GLY A 503 30.19 -50.08 -27.83
C GLY A 503 30.20 -48.57 -27.51
N GLN A 504 29.92 -48.23 -26.25
CA GLN A 504 30.09 -46.89 -25.66
C GLN A 504 31.14 -46.96 -24.57
N TYR A 505 32.17 -46.16 -24.62
CA TYR A 505 33.22 -46.12 -23.63
C TYR A 505 33.66 -44.69 -23.32
N GLY A 506 33.54 -44.32 -22.06
CA GLY A 506 34.05 -43.07 -21.48
C GLY A 506 34.55 -43.34 -20.08
N ASP A 507 35.69 -42.83 -19.71
CA ASP A 507 36.31 -43.05 -18.41
C ASP A 507 37.04 -41.77 -18.02
N VAL A 508 36.64 -41.15 -16.91
CA VAL A 508 37.19 -39.91 -16.39
C VAL A 508 37.53 -40.06 -14.91
N ILE A 509 38.64 -39.51 -14.47
CA ILE A 509 39.02 -39.35 -13.07
C ILE A 509 38.89 -37.85 -12.78
N MET A 510 37.89 -37.52 -11.97
CA MET A 510 37.55 -36.14 -11.62
C MET A 510 37.89 -35.86 -10.15
N GLU A 511 38.33 -34.67 -9.91
CA GLU A 511 38.49 -34.12 -8.55
C GLU A 511 37.46 -33.00 -8.37
N PHE A 512 36.70 -33.09 -7.28
CA PHE A 512 35.69 -32.09 -6.90
C PHE A 512 36.08 -31.48 -5.56
N GLU A 513 36.11 -30.14 -5.51
CA GLU A 513 36.40 -29.35 -4.31
C GLU A 513 35.61 -28.06 -4.26
N PRO A 514 35.45 -27.43 -3.04
CA PRO A 514 34.84 -26.10 -2.96
C PRO A 514 35.66 -25.08 -3.75
N SER A 515 35.01 -24.23 -4.56
CA SER A 515 35.70 -23.16 -5.28
C SER A 515 36.02 -21.95 -4.38
N GLY A 516 35.30 -21.80 -3.27
CA GLY A 516 35.34 -20.63 -2.40
C GLY A 516 34.50 -19.44 -2.85
N ASP A 517 33.90 -19.54 -4.04
CA ASP A 517 32.99 -18.53 -4.62
C ASP A 517 31.61 -19.15 -4.81
N LEU A 518 30.61 -18.69 -4.04
CA LEU A 518 29.23 -19.18 -4.11
C LEU A 518 28.37 -18.45 -5.16
N GLU A 519 28.90 -17.41 -5.80
CA GLU A 519 28.21 -16.69 -6.87
C GLU A 519 28.33 -17.44 -8.21
N THR A 520 29.43 -18.17 -8.38
CA THR A 520 29.69 -18.94 -9.58
C THR A 520 29.26 -20.40 -9.41
N PRO A 521 28.45 -20.97 -10.33
CA PRO A 521 28.03 -22.36 -10.23
C PRO A 521 29.19 -23.35 -10.17
N TYR A 522 30.11 -23.24 -11.11
CA TYR A 522 31.28 -24.10 -11.14
C TYR A 522 32.50 -23.44 -11.84
N VAL A 523 33.67 -23.96 -11.53
CA VAL A 523 34.93 -23.72 -12.26
C VAL A 523 35.42 -25.06 -12.76
N PHE A 524 35.71 -25.16 -14.08
CA PHE A 524 36.26 -26.36 -14.70
C PHE A 524 37.73 -26.17 -15.03
N GLU A 525 38.57 -27.11 -14.58
CA GLU A 525 39.98 -27.18 -14.91
C GLU A 525 40.34 -28.52 -15.51
N GLU A 526 41.34 -28.56 -16.38
CA GLU A 526 41.94 -29.80 -16.86
C GLU A 526 43.42 -29.90 -16.46
N LYS A 527 43.84 -31.07 -16.00
CA LYS A 527 45.22 -31.37 -15.62
C LYS A 527 45.65 -32.74 -16.17
N ILE A 528 45.24 -33.03 -17.41
CA ILE A 528 45.57 -34.28 -18.06
C ILE A 528 47.06 -34.33 -18.41
N PHE A 529 47.70 -35.41 -18.00
CA PHE A 529 49.07 -35.70 -18.37
C PHE A 529 49.14 -36.91 -19.31
N GLY A 530 50.02 -36.88 -20.34
CA GLY A 530 50.25 -38.00 -21.24
C GLY A 530 49.13 -38.31 -22.25
N GLY A 531 48.10 -37.46 -22.35
CA GLY A 531 47.03 -37.62 -23.35
C GLY A 531 46.05 -38.79 -23.07
N SER A 532 45.90 -39.19 -21.79
CA SER A 532 45.00 -40.26 -21.37
C SER A 532 43.53 -40.02 -21.74
N VAL A 533 43.10 -38.75 -21.79
CA VAL A 533 41.87 -38.30 -22.39
C VAL A 533 42.18 -37.36 -23.57
N PRO A 534 41.77 -37.65 -24.80
CA PRO A 534 41.98 -36.74 -25.94
C PRO A 534 41.29 -35.39 -25.75
N ARG A 535 41.95 -34.31 -26.15
CA ARG A 535 41.45 -32.93 -25.95
C ARG A 535 40.09 -32.64 -26.57
N ASN A 536 39.75 -33.29 -27.63
CA ASN A 536 38.44 -33.16 -28.29
C ASN A 536 37.26 -33.61 -27.41
N TYR A 537 37.49 -34.37 -26.33
CA TYR A 537 36.47 -34.78 -25.38
C TYR A 537 36.33 -33.86 -24.15
N PHE A 538 37.22 -32.92 -23.94
CA PHE A 538 37.13 -31.97 -22.82
C PHE A 538 35.83 -31.15 -22.84
N PRO A 539 35.37 -30.61 -23.98
CA PRO A 539 34.08 -29.93 -24.06
C PRO A 539 32.89 -30.83 -23.69
N ALA A 540 32.98 -32.13 -23.98
CA ALA A 540 31.94 -33.08 -23.63
C ALA A 540 31.92 -33.38 -22.13
N VAL A 541 33.09 -33.43 -21.47
CA VAL A 541 33.21 -33.52 -20.02
C VAL A 541 32.62 -32.31 -19.34
N GLU A 542 32.99 -31.12 -19.79
CA GLU A 542 32.43 -29.85 -19.25
C GLU A 542 30.92 -29.74 -19.47
N LYS A 543 30.42 -30.13 -20.63
CA LYS A 543 28.98 -30.17 -20.93
C LYS A 543 28.22 -31.13 -20.01
N GLY A 544 28.83 -32.27 -19.65
CA GLY A 544 28.30 -33.18 -18.66
C GLY A 544 28.20 -32.51 -17.27
N LEU A 545 29.21 -31.75 -16.89
CA LEU A 545 29.23 -30.99 -15.66
C LEU A 545 28.16 -29.90 -15.66
N GLN A 546 28.03 -29.12 -16.75
CA GLN A 546 27.01 -28.07 -16.90
C GLN A 546 25.60 -28.59 -16.67
N GLU A 547 25.27 -29.77 -17.19
CA GLU A 547 23.96 -30.37 -16.95
C GLU A 547 23.77 -30.82 -15.50
N CYS A 548 24.82 -31.30 -14.87
CA CYS A 548 24.77 -31.76 -13.47
C CYS A 548 24.57 -30.60 -12.48
N VAL A 549 25.23 -29.46 -12.69
CA VAL A 549 25.13 -28.31 -11.77
C VAL A 549 23.76 -27.63 -11.80
N LEU A 550 22.99 -27.82 -12.86
CA LEU A 550 21.60 -27.32 -12.93
C LEU A 550 20.65 -28.03 -11.98
N LYS A 551 20.97 -29.28 -11.64
CA LYS A 551 20.13 -30.15 -10.80
C LYS A 551 20.99 -31.04 -9.93
N GLY A 552 21.32 -30.55 -8.73
CA GLY A 552 22.14 -31.26 -7.77
C GLY A 552 21.54 -32.61 -7.31
N PRO A 553 22.39 -33.52 -6.84
CA PRO A 553 21.95 -34.89 -6.51
C PRO A 553 21.29 -35.02 -5.13
N VAL A 554 21.34 -34.01 -4.23
CA VAL A 554 20.81 -34.08 -2.86
C VAL A 554 19.30 -33.85 -2.86
N ALA A 555 18.87 -32.69 -3.29
CA ALA A 555 17.47 -32.28 -3.32
C ALA A 555 17.00 -31.79 -4.70
N GLY A 556 17.92 -31.72 -5.66
CA GLY A 556 17.66 -31.26 -7.03
C GLY A 556 17.71 -29.76 -7.20
N TYR A 557 18.34 -29.05 -6.29
CA TYR A 557 18.61 -27.62 -6.42
C TYR A 557 19.88 -27.36 -7.26
N PRO A 558 20.02 -26.18 -7.89
CA PRO A 558 21.25 -25.83 -8.57
C PRO A 558 22.47 -25.86 -7.65
N VAL A 559 23.60 -26.35 -8.20
CA VAL A 559 24.86 -26.42 -7.48
C VAL A 559 25.62 -25.12 -7.67
N VAL A 560 26.25 -24.64 -6.60
CA VAL A 560 27.12 -23.44 -6.59
C VAL A 560 28.43 -23.73 -5.85
N GLY A 561 29.45 -22.96 -6.15
CA GLY A 561 30.71 -23.06 -5.45
C GLY A 561 31.48 -24.33 -5.73
N LEU A 562 31.35 -24.96 -6.87
CA LEU A 562 32.02 -26.19 -7.29
C LEU A 562 33.27 -25.86 -8.08
N LYS A 563 34.40 -26.46 -7.72
CA LYS A 563 35.56 -26.58 -8.60
C LYS A 563 35.74 -28.05 -9.02
N ALA A 564 35.72 -28.29 -10.32
CA ALA A 564 35.85 -29.62 -10.90
C ALA A 564 37.11 -29.68 -11.79
N THR A 565 38.03 -30.59 -11.46
CA THR A 565 39.27 -30.76 -12.20
C THR A 565 39.29 -32.15 -12.82
N LEU A 566 39.49 -32.22 -14.14
CA LEU A 566 39.74 -33.45 -14.85
C LEU A 566 41.21 -33.82 -14.71
N LEU A 567 41.51 -34.90 -13.97
CA LEU A 567 42.87 -35.30 -13.65
C LEU A 567 43.43 -36.37 -14.57
N ASP A 568 42.59 -37.36 -14.93
CA ASP A 568 43.00 -38.54 -15.71
C ASP A 568 41.79 -39.22 -16.34
N GLY A 569 41.99 -40.29 -17.06
CA GLY A 569 40.95 -41.11 -17.65
C GLY A 569 41.51 -42.14 -18.61
N SER A 570 40.61 -42.73 -19.37
CA SER A 570 41.03 -43.57 -20.50
C SER A 570 39.99 -43.52 -21.65
N TYR A 571 40.46 -43.78 -22.85
CA TYR A 571 39.58 -43.80 -24.02
C TYR A 571 39.77 -45.12 -24.84
N HIS A 572 38.80 -45.47 -25.58
CA HIS A 572 38.84 -46.59 -26.51
C HIS A 572 38.79 -46.07 -27.97
N PRO A 573 39.73 -46.47 -28.83
CA PRO A 573 39.82 -45.87 -30.19
C PRO A 573 38.54 -45.97 -31.05
N VAL A 574 37.68 -46.97 -30.79
CA VAL A 574 36.47 -47.24 -31.60
C VAL A 574 35.21 -46.89 -30.83
N ASP A 575 35.15 -47.16 -29.49
CA ASP A 575 33.90 -47.05 -28.68
C ASP A 575 33.78 -45.75 -27.92
N SER A 576 34.80 -44.88 -27.93
CA SER A 576 34.76 -43.58 -27.25
C SER A 576 34.00 -42.55 -28.11
N SER A 577 33.14 -41.78 -27.49
CA SER A 577 32.37 -40.71 -28.08
C SER A 577 32.17 -39.57 -27.08
N GLU A 578 31.80 -38.40 -27.56
CA GLU A 578 31.42 -37.24 -26.70
C GLU A 578 30.33 -37.60 -25.71
N MET A 579 29.31 -38.35 -26.19
CA MET A 579 28.22 -38.83 -25.33
C MET A 579 28.72 -39.75 -24.21
N ALA A 580 29.68 -40.64 -24.52
CA ALA A 580 30.22 -41.58 -23.50
C ALA A 580 31.03 -40.82 -22.41
N PHE A 581 31.81 -39.82 -22.80
CA PHE A 581 32.55 -38.97 -21.84
C PHE A 581 31.61 -38.06 -21.04
N LYS A 582 30.57 -37.51 -21.64
CA LYS A 582 29.51 -36.78 -20.94
C LYS A 582 28.85 -37.66 -19.87
N MET A 583 28.46 -38.90 -20.23
CA MET A 583 27.88 -39.85 -19.30
C MET A 583 28.84 -40.25 -18.17
N ALA A 584 30.12 -40.45 -18.49
CA ALA A 584 31.17 -40.73 -17.50
C ALA A 584 31.31 -39.58 -16.50
N THR A 585 31.27 -38.34 -16.96
CA THR A 585 31.27 -37.16 -16.09
C THR A 585 30.05 -37.09 -15.18
N ILE A 586 28.84 -37.36 -15.70
CA ILE A 586 27.62 -37.40 -14.89
C ILE A 586 27.71 -38.46 -13.79
N LEU A 587 28.29 -39.62 -14.08
CA LEU A 587 28.51 -40.67 -13.09
C LEU A 587 29.52 -40.25 -12.03
N ALA A 588 30.68 -39.69 -12.44
CA ALA A 588 31.70 -39.15 -11.55
C ALA A 588 31.09 -38.05 -10.64
N PHE A 589 30.37 -37.13 -11.22
CA PHE A 589 29.75 -36.03 -10.46
C PHE A 589 28.78 -36.57 -9.39
N LYS A 590 27.84 -37.43 -9.74
CA LYS A 590 26.85 -37.98 -8.80
C LYS A 590 27.52 -38.68 -7.62
N GLN A 591 28.52 -39.51 -7.89
CA GLN A 591 29.27 -40.21 -6.83
C GLN A 591 30.10 -39.22 -6.00
N GLY A 592 30.94 -38.41 -6.65
CA GLY A 592 31.88 -37.50 -5.99
C GLY A 592 31.20 -36.43 -5.19
N PHE A 593 30.09 -35.87 -5.68
CA PHE A 593 29.31 -34.88 -4.96
C PHE A 593 28.76 -35.42 -3.63
N MET A 594 28.21 -36.65 -3.64
CA MET A 594 27.72 -37.30 -2.43
C MET A 594 28.82 -37.66 -1.43
N GLU A 595 30.02 -38.05 -1.89
CA GLU A 595 31.18 -38.34 -1.05
C GLU A 595 31.81 -37.06 -0.48
N ALA A 596 31.62 -35.91 -1.15
CA ALA A 596 32.19 -34.62 -0.78
C ALA A 596 31.48 -33.90 0.38
N ASN A 597 30.62 -34.59 1.13
CA ASN A 597 29.80 -34.03 2.22
C ASN A 597 28.96 -32.83 1.77
N PRO A 598 27.98 -33.07 0.89
CA PRO A 598 27.16 -31.99 0.36
C PRO A 598 26.28 -31.37 1.42
N VAL A 599 25.95 -30.08 1.24
CA VAL A 599 25.07 -29.31 2.11
C VAL A 599 24.13 -28.45 1.28
N LEU A 600 22.95 -28.14 1.85
CA LEU A 600 22.05 -27.16 1.30
C LEU A 600 22.39 -25.77 1.82
N LEU A 601 22.32 -24.81 0.93
CA LEU A 601 22.41 -23.39 1.23
C LEU A 601 21.03 -22.75 1.15
N GLU A 602 20.66 -21.98 2.15
CA GLU A 602 19.42 -21.19 2.19
C GLU A 602 19.67 -19.75 1.81
N PRO A 603 18.71 -19.09 1.13
CA PRO A 603 18.82 -17.67 0.80
C PRO A 603 18.62 -16.81 2.06
N ILE A 604 19.53 -15.87 2.27
CA ILE A 604 19.50 -14.89 3.35
C ILE A 604 19.11 -13.53 2.79
N ALA A 605 18.18 -12.87 3.46
CA ALA A 605 17.77 -11.51 3.18
C ALA A 605 18.47 -10.52 4.12
N SER A 606 18.83 -9.36 3.59
CA SER A 606 19.12 -8.17 4.37
C SER A 606 17.78 -7.48 4.66
N LEU A 607 17.41 -7.44 5.93
CA LEU A 607 16.14 -6.94 6.42
C LEU A 607 16.34 -5.59 7.13
N LYS A 608 15.47 -4.62 6.85
CA LYS A 608 15.36 -3.35 7.58
C LYS A 608 13.96 -3.25 8.17
N VAL A 609 13.88 -3.10 9.49
CA VAL A 609 12.59 -2.96 10.20
C VAL A 609 12.55 -1.60 10.88
N THR A 610 11.53 -0.81 10.58
CA THR A 610 11.31 0.51 11.18
C THR A 610 10.14 0.45 12.14
N VAL A 611 10.38 0.74 13.42
CA VAL A 611 9.37 0.68 14.48
C VAL A 611 9.51 1.84 15.45
N PRO A 612 8.42 2.27 16.13
CA PRO A 612 8.54 3.16 17.28
C PRO A 612 9.43 2.56 18.36
N ASP A 613 10.21 3.40 19.04
CA ASP A 613 11.23 2.99 20.02
C ASP A 613 10.72 1.99 21.07
N LYS A 614 9.48 2.19 21.56
CA LYS A 614 8.85 1.30 22.56
C LYS A 614 8.70 -0.17 22.14
N PHE A 615 8.74 -0.49 20.83
CA PHE A 615 8.60 -1.86 20.31
C PHE A 615 9.92 -2.50 19.92
N THR A 616 11.04 -1.78 20.05
CA THR A 616 12.36 -2.26 19.61
C THR A 616 12.73 -3.59 20.26
N GLY A 617 12.49 -3.75 21.57
CA GLY A 617 12.81 -4.97 22.30
C GLY A 617 12.03 -6.19 21.81
N ASP A 618 10.73 -6.04 21.58
CA ASP A 618 9.85 -7.12 21.11
C ASP A 618 10.25 -7.57 19.70
N VAL A 619 10.56 -6.61 18.80
CA VAL A 619 10.99 -6.88 17.44
C VAL A 619 12.34 -7.59 17.41
N MET A 620 13.32 -7.14 18.20
CA MET A 620 14.62 -7.81 18.32
C MET A 620 14.47 -9.25 18.85
N GLY A 621 13.56 -9.47 19.81
CA GLY A 621 13.25 -10.80 20.33
C GLY A 621 12.65 -11.72 19.27
N ASP A 622 11.73 -11.19 18.45
CA ASP A 622 11.12 -11.94 17.35
C ASP A 622 12.11 -12.25 16.23
N LEU A 623 12.95 -11.30 15.83
CA LEU A 623 14.00 -11.53 14.83
C LEU A 623 14.97 -12.63 15.26
N ASN A 624 15.38 -12.65 16.52
CA ASN A 624 16.24 -13.72 17.07
C ASN A 624 15.53 -15.08 17.03
N ARG A 625 14.24 -15.14 17.36
CA ARG A 625 13.45 -16.38 17.27
C ARG A 625 13.35 -16.91 15.85
N ARG A 626 13.33 -16.01 14.84
CA ARG A 626 13.33 -16.30 13.40
C ARG A 626 14.73 -16.53 12.83
N ARG A 627 15.71 -16.83 13.66
CA ARG A 627 17.10 -17.03 13.24
C ARG A 627 17.73 -15.77 12.60
N GLY A 628 17.14 -14.60 12.82
CA GLY A 628 17.68 -13.34 12.35
C GLY A 628 18.91 -12.93 13.16
N ARG A 629 19.92 -12.40 12.49
CA ARG A 629 21.12 -11.83 13.11
C ARG A 629 21.05 -10.31 13.01
N VAL A 630 20.78 -9.64 14.12
CA VAL A 630 20.76 -8.17 14.17
C VAL A 630 22.19 -7.64 13.94
N LEU A 631 22.35 -6.76 12.96
CA LEU A 631 23.61 -6.16 12.55
C LEU A 631 23.80 -4.78 13.16
N GLY A 632 22.74 -4.02 13.32
CA GLY A 632 22.77 -2.67 13.84
C GLY A 632 21.39 -2.10 14.10
N MET A 633 21.39 -0.95 14.76
CA MET A 633 20.18 -0.19 15.06
C MET A 633 20.49 1.30 14.99
N ASN A 634 19.67 2.05 14.28
CA ASN A 634 19.80 3.48 14.11
C ASN A 634 18.49 4.18 14.44
N SER A 635 18.56 5.25 15.23
CA SER A 635 17.39 6.10 15.49
C SER A 635 17.19 7.08 14.33
N ASN A 636 15.97 7.23 13.85
CA ASN A 636 15.63 8.27 12.89
C ASN A 636 15.11 9.53 13.63
N HIS A 637 15.04 10.67 12.91
CA HIS A 637 14.63 11.96 13.48
C HIS A 637 13.19 12.02 14.01
N ASN A 638 12.37 10.99 13.72
CA ASN A 638 10.94 10.96 14.07
C ASN A 638 10.63 10.02 15.27
N GLY A 639 11.62 9.69 16.10
CA GLY A 639 11.43 8.79 17.25
C GLY A 639 11.15 7.34 16.89
N LYS A 640 11.51 6.92 15.67
CA LYS A 640 11.46 5.52 15.23
C LYS A 640 12.87 4.95 15.16
N GLN A 641 13.00 3.66 15.46
CA GLN A 641 14.22 2.89 15.32
C GLN A 641 14.22 2.11 14.01
N VAL A 642 15.35 2.09 13.32
CA VAL A 642 15.60 1.24 12.16
C VAL A 642 16.53 0.12 12.59
N ILE A 643 16.04 -1.10 12.58
CA ILE A 643 16.79 -2.31 12.95
C ILE A 643 17.23 -2.98 11.65
N GLU A 644 18.53 -3.21 11.49
CA GLU A 644 19.08 -3.93 10.35
C GLU A 644 19.47 -5.35 10.79
N ALA A 645 19.05 -6.36 10.02
CA ALA A 645 19.31 -7.76 10.34
C ALA A 645 19.46 -8.60 9.08
N ASP A 646 20.28 -9.65 9.17
CA ASP A 646 20.29 -10.76 8.21
C ASP A 646 19.33 -11.84 8.68
N ILE A 647 18.45 -12.33 7.80
CA ILE A 647 17.44 -13.31 8.14
C ILE A 647 17.25 -14.31 6.99
N PRO A 648 17.04 -15.61 7.26
CA PRO A 648 16.64 -16.55 6.20
C PRO A 648 15.31 -16.14 5.56
N MET A 649 15.24 -16.12 4.23
CA MET A 649 14.02 -15.70 3.52
C MET A 649 12.79 -16.55 3.88
N SER A 650 13.00 -17.82 4.25
CA SER A 650 11.93 -18.70 4.71
C SER A 650 11.26 -18.24 6.00
N GLU A 651 11.98 -17.51 6.86
CA GLU A 651 11.49 -17.01 8.15
C GLU A 651 10.73 -15.67 8.01
N LEU A 652 10.80 -15.04 6.84
CA LEU A 652 10.01 -13.83 6.51
C LEU A 652 8.56 -14.17 6.14
N PHE A 653 8.24 -15.44 5.90
CA PHE A 653 6.87 -15.84 5.66
C PHE A 653 6.01 -15.56 6.91
N GLY A 654 4.91 -14.82 6.72
CA GLY A 654 4.03 -14.38 7.81
C GLY A 654 4.62 -13.28 8.72
N TYR A 655 5.85 -12.81 8.47
CA TYR A 655 6.49 -11.77 9.30
C TYR A 655 5.69 -10.47 9.35
N ASN A 656 5.03 -10.11 8.24
CA ASN A 656 4.17 -8.93 8.18
C ASN A 656 3.06 -8.95 9.23
N THR A 657 2.35 -10.06 9.33
CA THR A 657 1.24 -10.25 10.28
C THR A 657 1.74 -10.18 11.72
N ASP A 658 2.88 -10.83 12.00
CA ASP A 658 3.47 -10.82 13.34
C ASP A 658 4.02 -9.44 13.72
N LEU A 659 4.73 -8.75 12.81
CA LEU A 659 5.23 -7.40 13.05
C LEU A 659 4.08 -6.42 13.34
N ARG A 660 3.00 -6.49 12.57
CA ARG A 660 1.81 -5.65 12.78
C ARG A 660 1.13 -5.96 14.12
N SER A 661 1.02 -7.22 14.48
CA SER A 661 0.48 -7.63 15.77
C SER A 661 1.30 -7.09 16.92
N MET A 662 2.63 -7.20 16.87
CA MET A 662 3.55 -6.72 17.91
C MET A 662 3.54 -5.19 18.04
N THR A 663 3.41 -4.47 16.91
CA THR A 663 3.56 -3.01 16.86
C THR A 663 2.24 -2.26 16.78
N GLY A 664 1.10 -2.98 16.81
CA GLY A 664 -0.21 -2.39 16.56
C GLY A 664 -0.35 -1.78 15.16
N GLY A 665 0.39 -2.31 14.16
CA GLY A 665 0.38 -1.83 12.80
C GLY A 665 1.30 -0.63 12.52
N LEU A 666 2.13 -0.22 13.48
CA LEU A 666 3.05 0.93 13.34
C LEU A 666 4.44 0.53 12.82
N GLY A 667 4.71 -0.78 12.68
CA GLY A 667 5.95 -1.30 12.14
C GLY A 667 5.90 -1.45 10.63
N ASP A 668 6.98 -1.06 9.96
CA ASP A 668 7.21 -1.29 8.53
C ASP A 668 8.53 -2.04 8.34
N TYR A 669 8.65 -2.81 7.26
CA TYR A 669 9.90 -3.46 6.91
C TYR A 669 10.12 -3.51 5.40
N SER A 670 11.39 -3.63 5.04
CA SER A 670 11.82 -3.93 3.68
C SER A 670 12.95 -4.96 3.73
N TYR A 671 13.07 -5.74 2.68
CA TYR A 671 14.15 -6.72 2.57
C TYR A 671 14.63 -6.87 1.14
N GLU A 672 15.88 -7.29 1.01
CA GLU A 672 16.52 -7.61 -0.26
C GLU A 672 17.30 -8.92 -0.12
N PHE A 673 17.39 -9.70 -1.20
CA PHE A 673 18.29 -10.87 -1.21
C PHE A 673 19.71 -10.40 -0.99
N SER A 674 20.42 -11.03 -0.05
CA SER A 674 21.81 -10.71 0.27
C SER A 674 22.78 -11.77 -0.27
N ARG A 675 22.64 -13.00 0.18
CA ARG A 675 23.56 -14.11 -0.13
C ARG A 675 22.97 -15.47 0.20
N TYR A 676 23.72 -16.51 -0.11
CA TYR A 676 23.43 -17.87 0.35
C TYR A 676 24.31 -18.22 1.56
N GLU A 677 23.73 -18.85 2.57
CA GLU A 677 24.44 -19.43 3.73
C GLU A 677 24.03 -20.87 3.96
N GLN A 678 24.88 -21.67 4.61
CA GLN A 678 24.57 -23.05 4.92
C GLN A 678 23.36 -23.13 5.85
N ALA A 679 22.33 -23.84 5.41
CA ALA A 679 21.15 -24.11 6.23
C ALA A 679 21.47 -25.02 7.43
N PRO A 680 20.80 -24.85 8.59
CA PRO A 680 20.89 -25.78 9.72
C PRO A 680 20.47 -27.20 9.33
N GLY A 681 20.97 -28.19 10.04
CA GLY A 681 20.76 -29.62 9.69
C GLY A 681 19.29 -30.06 9.68
N ASP A 682 18.47 -29.51 10.57
CA ASP A 682 17.04 -29.75 10.64
C ASP A 682 16.29 -29.15 9.43
N VAL A 683 16.68 -27.96 9.00
CA VAL A 683 16.15 -27.29 7.79
C VAL A 683 16.53 -28.10 6.55
N GLN A 684 17.80 -28.50 6.43
CA GLN A 684 18.26 -29.34 5.31
C GLN A 684 17.46 -30.65 5.22
N LYS A 685 17.29 -31.35 6.34
CA LYS A 685 16.54 -32.61 6.39
C LYS A 685 15.10 -32.43 5.93
N ARG A 686 14.39 -31.44 6.49
CA ARG A 686 13.00 -31.12 6.13
C ARG A 686 12.86 -30.83 4.64
N GLU A 687 13.80 -30.04 4.08
CA GLU A 687 13.75 -29.64 2.65
C GLU A 687 14.02 -30.83 1.72
N ILE A 688 14.97 -31.69 2.07
CA ILE A 688 15.26 -32.93 1.31
C ILE A 688 14.05 -33.85 1.30
N GLU A 689 13.41 -34.05 2.46
CA GLU A 689 12.20 -34.88 2.58
C GLU A 689 11.02 -34.32 1.78
N ALA A 690 10.80 -33.00 1.84
CA ALA A 690 9.74 -32.30 1.10
C ALA A 690 9.93 -32.45 -0.42
N ARG A 691 11.17 -32.32 -0.92
CA ARG A 691 11.49 -32.49 -2.33
C ARG A 691 11.40 -33.95 -2.80
N ALA A 692 11.75 -34.91 -1.96
CA ALA A 692 11.56 -36.33 -2.26
C ALA A 692 10.07 -36.67 -2.41
N ALA A 693 9.23 -36.23 -1.47
CA ALA A 693 7.78 -36.43 -1.54
C ALA A 693 7.13 -35.75 -2.78
N ALA A 694 7.62 -34.60 -3.20
CA ALA A 694 7.13 -33.91 -4.39
C ALA A 694 7.47 -34.65 -5.71
N LYS A 695 8.61 -35.38 -5.75
CA LYS A 695 8.99 -36.19 -6.91
C LYS A 695 8.16 -37.48 -7.03
N ASP A 696 7.70 -38.03 -5.93
CA ASP A 696 6.88 -39.25 -5.92
C ASP A 696 5.40 -38.96 -6.30
N GLY A 697 5.00 -37.66 -6.30
CA GLY A 697 3.66 -37.20 -6.66
C GLY A 697 3.51 -36.64 -8.09
N GLU A 698 4.63 -36.43 -8.85
CA GLU A 698 4.66 -36.08 -10.27
C GLU A 698 4.74 -37.37 -11.12
#